data_880dc79052630b44d8197a5f5c2e217e
#
_entry.id   880dc79052630b44d8197a5f5c2e217e
#
_cell.length_a   1.000
_cell.length_b   1.000
_cell.length_c   1.000
_cell.angle_alpha   90.00
_cell.angle_beta   90.00
_cell.angle_gamma   90.00
#
_symmetry.space_group_name_H-M   'P 1'
#
loop_
_entity.id
_entity.type
_entity.pdbx_description
1 polymer ?
#
loop_
_entity_poly.entity_id
_entity_poly.type
_entity_poly.pdbx_seq_one_letter_code
_entity_poly.pdbx_strand_id
1 'polypeptide(L)'
;MSDPQRVAVFTIPSHRSFADALAAGLIARFGKDPLGLAQGRILLPNNRAVRAVTDAFVRASGSGLLLPRLIPVGDPELDERIGGAIDAIDEPVPPAIGPMERLLRLAALVGGEGAPEDLRMAADLARTLDALLVEEVPPTKLREAVAETSDLARHWEKSLAKLQLIYENWPQILAAQGAIDLAERRNRLLCALAERWKQAPPPGFTVAAGITTAAPAVAALVSRVARMPEGMVVLPGLWLANIFPDEEWDALGPDDNGRGDATHPQFHLKLLLDRLGVARGEVRTWRRSGDLASSSARGRAVANAMAAAEFSHKWETLKPAERRLGGIRLAELPDPAAEAQAIALALREALETPAKMAALITPDRQLATRVSALLARWGIEADDSAGKPLSATPVGTLLLGIASAAAEELAPVALLALLKHPLVGGEGEDRVKWLDAVRELDLKLRGPRPAAGLAGLDEKFGDRREWQTVRRRIAQLDGLLHDCLRLTEFARYLVAAAEVLAGDLAWRGPAGREAAEVLAELETSAAAEELRVSAEDAMPLLRQLLDARSVRPPYGGHPRVFIWGLLEARLQRADLVVLGGLNEGVWPALPAPDPWLPPKVRDTLGMPTLDTRIGLAAHDFASLLGAPEVLLTRARRDSKSPTVASRFLLRLNAISGGLPRNRTLERLTAVLDDAGPSHPVSKPAPSPPPEQRPDRISVTAVDRLKADPFAFYAQAILRLRALDPIDDEHTARWKGNVVHEVLQHWQQHDNCDPDGLRPRAERLLADEAIHPMLRALWAPRLLEAIDWIASLERTNQAEGRLPLAAELKGETAIAGIMVEGRVDRIDRVADGGLAIIDYKTGQPPSQKSVTEGFSLQLGLLGLIGRAGGFEGVTGDPEAFEYWSLARYRGKFGRLMRPDKDMQPGEFLDHAYRNFKKAAESWLTGNEPFTAKLNPAYAPYGDYDQLMRLEEWYGRE
;
A
#
# COMPACT_ATOMS: atom_id res chain seq x y z
N MET A 1 48.81 -41.53 0.13
CA MET A 1 49.44 -40.27 0.60
C MET A 1 48.82 -39.15 -0.22
N SER A 2 47.94 -38.34 0.36
CA SER A 2 47.33 -37.18 -0.27
C SER A 2 48.37 -36.05 -0.29
N ASP A 3 48.59 -35.46 -1.45
CA ASP A 3 49.43 -34.29 -1.64
C ASP A 3 48.98 -33.14 -0.72
N PRO A 4 49.77 -32.67 0.25
CA PRO A 4 49.33 -31.68 1.22
C PRO A 4 49.11 -30.27 0.65
N GLN A 5 49.31 -30.05 -0.66
CA GLN A 5 49.07 -28.74 -1.34
C GLN A 5 47.84 -28.72 -2.26
N ARG A 6 47.05 -29.77 -2.32
CA ARG A 6 45.96 -29.85 -3.30
C ARG A 6 44.72 -29.09 -2.81
N VAL A 7 44.48 -27.88 -3.37
CA VAL A 7 43.25 -27.13 -3.17
C VAL A 7 42.11 -27.74 -4.01
N ALA A 8 40.99 -28.06 -3.37
CA ALA A 8 39.84 -28.71 -4.02
C ALA A 8 38.67 -27.70 -4.24
N VAL A 9 38.82 -26.86 -5.28
CA VAL A 9 37.80 -25.88 -5.69
C VAL A 9 37.22 -26.26 -7.04
N PHE A 10 35.88 -26.22 -7.14
CA PHE A 10 35.13 -26.58 -8.33
C PHE A 10 34.11 -25.50 -8.65
N THR A 11 33.61 -25.47 -9.89
CA THR A 11 32.47 -24.65 -10.30
C THR A 11 31.41 -25.47 -11.02
N ILE A 12 30.14 -25.18 -10.79
CA ILE A 12 29.01 -25.68 -11.58
C ILE A 12 28.56 -24.50 -12.48
N PRO A 13 28.69 -24.62 -13.82
CA PRO A 13 28.25 -23.59 -14.75
C PRO A 13 26.75 -23.30 -14.64
N SER A 14 26.35 -22.05 -14.86
CA SER A 14 24.96 -21.59 -14.72
C SER A 14 23.96 -22.30 -15.64
N HIS A 15 24.40 -22.88 -16.76
CA HIS A 15 23.55 -23.68 -17.65
C HIS A 15 23.15 -25.05 -17.09
N ARG A 16 23.62 -25.42 -15.90
CA ARG A 16 23.21 -26.64 -15.17
C ARG A 16 22.48 -26.28 -13.88
N SER A 17 21.49 -27.09 -13.51
CA SER A 17 20.89 -26.97 -12.17
C SER A 17 21.97 -27.24 -11.11
N PHE A 18 22.27 -26.23 -10.29
CA PHE A 18 23.34 -26.32 -9.29
C PHE A 18 23.07 -27.42 -8.26
N ALA A 19 21.89 -27.45 -7.67
CA ALA A 19 21.54 -28.41 -6.64
C ALA A 19 21.54 -29.86 -7.17
N ASP A 20 20.98 -30.09 -8.36
CA ASP A 20 20.91 -31.41 -8.98
C ASP A 20 22.32 -31.92 -9.37
N ALA A 21 23.16 -31.05 -9.94
CA ALA A 21 24.53 -31.39 -10.29
C ALA A 21 25.37 -31.70 -9.05
N LEU A 22 25.18 -30.92 -7.96
CA LEU A 22 25.85 -31.15 -6.68
C LEU A 22 25.45 -32.50 -6.08
N ALA A 23 24.14 -32.75 -5.95
CA ALA A 23 23.61 -33.99 -5.38
C ALA A 23 24.06 -35.22 -6.19
N ALA A 24 23.91 -35.19 -7.52
CA ALA A 24 24.35 -36.29 -8.38
C ALA A 24 25.85 -36.59 -8.28
N GLY A 25 26.68 -35.54 -8.22
CA GLY A 25 28.11 -35.67 -8.06
C GLY A 25 28.54 -36.23 -6.72
N LEU A 26 27.84 -35.86 -5.65
CA LEU A 26 28.13 -36.40 -4.30
C LEU A 26 27.65 -37.85 -4.14
N ILE A 27 26.45 -38.19 -4.66
CA ILE A 27 25.98 -39.59 -4.72
C ILE A 27 26.94 -40.45 -5.50
N ALA A 28 27.42 -40.03 -6.67
CA ALA A 28 28.38 -40.80 -7.47
C ALA A 28 29.72 -41.00 -6.77
N ARG A 29 30.12 -40.06 -5.89
CA ARG A 29 31.41 -40.12 -5.20
C ARG A 29 31.34 -40.87 -3.87
N PHE A 30 30.28 -40.67 -3.09
CA PHE A 30 30.15 -41.18 -1.72
C PHE A 30 28.97 -42.14 -1.51
N GLY A 31 28.06 -42.30 -2.46
CA GLY A 31 26.87 -43.12 -2.32
C GLY A 31 27.09 -44.63 -2.49
N LYS A 32 28.31 -45.11 -2.72
CA LYS A 32 28.62 -46.53 -2.79
C LYS A 32 28.56 -47.21 -1.41
N ASP A 33 28.92 -46.48 -0.36
CA ASP A 33 28.75 -46.85 1.01
C ASP A 33 27.37 -46.32 1.50
N PRO A 34 26.50 -47.18 2.08
CA PRO A 34 25.18 -46.75 2.59
C PRO A 34 25.26 -45.60 3.62
N LEU A 35 26.34 -45.53 4.39
CA LEU A 35 26.58 -44.49 5.39
C LEU A 35 27.52 -43.39 4.88
N GLY A 36 28.13 -43.53 3.72
CA GLY A 36 29.16 -42.63 3.20
C GLY A 36 28.63 -41.18 2.99
N LEU A 37 27.35 -41.02 2.58
CA LEU A 37 26.70 -39.70 2.48
C LEU A 37 26.35 -39.15 3.86
N ALA A 38 25.84 -39.97 4.76
CA ALA A 38 25.38 -39.56 6.10
C ALA A 38 26.53 -39.01 6.98
N GLN A 39 27.76 -39.46 6.74
CA GLN A 39 28.93 -38.95 7.45
C GLN A 39 29.41 -37.58 6.95
N GLY A 40 28.91 -37.17 5.80
CA GLY A 40 29.28 -35.89 5.15
C GLY A 40 28.56 -34.66 5.72
N ARG A 41 29.16 -33.50 5.45
CA ARG A 41 28.61 -32.19 5.75
C ARG A 41 28.60 -31.32 4.51
N ILE A 42 27.51 -30.51 4.34
CA ILE A 42 27.41 -29.52 3.27
C ILE A 42 27.08 -28.17 3.89
N LEU A 43 28.02 -27.24 3.79
CA LEU A 43 27.83 -25.84 4.15
C LEU A 43 27.14 -25.11 3.00
N LEU A 44 26.01 -24.51 3.27
CA LEU A 44 25.16 -23.86 2.28
C LEU A 44 24.91 -22.39 2.67
N PRO A 45 24.58 -21.48 1.74
CA PRO A 45 24.41 -20.09 2.06
C PRO A 45 23.19 -19.78 2.96
N ASN A 46 22.10 -20.53 2.84
CA ASN A 46 20.87 -20.28 3.59
C ASN A 46 19.95 -21.53 3.66
N ASN A 47 18.85 -21.44 4.40
CA ASN A 47 17.86 -22.52 4.56
C ASN A 47 17.16 -22.93 3.25
N ARG A 48 17.01 -22.02 2.29
CA ARG A 48 16.42 -22.35 0.98
C ARG A 48 17.35 -23.22 0.15
N ALA A 49 18.64 -22.90 0.19
CA ALA A 49 19.64 -23.76 -0.43
C ALA A 49 19.65 -25.16 0.22
N VAL A 50 19.41 -25.25 1.54
CA VAL A 50 19.25 -26.54 2.23
C VAL A 50 18.06 -27.30 1.64
N ARG A 51 16.90 -26.68 1.48
CA ARG A 51 15.70 -27.31 0.87
C ARG A 51 15.97 -27.74 -0.57
N ALA A 52 16.52 -26.83 -1.40
CA ALA A 52 16.80 -27.14 -2.81
C ALA A 52 17.77 -28.33 -2.98
N VAL A 53 18.79 -28.41 -2.14
CA VAL A 53 19.73 -29.51 -2.14
C VAL A 53 19.10 -30.80 -1.58
N THR A 54 18.26 -30.72 -0.55
CA THR A 54 17.47 -31.84 -0.04
C THR A 54 16.60 -32.44 -1.14
N ASP A 55 15.82 -31.60 -1.82
CA ASP A 55 14.95 -32.01 -2.93
C ASP A 55 15.74 -32.59 -4.09
N ALA A 56 16.92 -32.07 -4.37
CA ALA A 56 17.80 -32.60 -5.39
C ALA A 56 18.34 -34.01 -5.03
N PHE A 57 18.68 -34.24 -3.79
CA PHE A 57 19.08 -35.61 -3.31
C PHE A 57 17.89 -36.58 -3.44
N VAL A 58 16.66 -36.15 -3.05
CA VAL A 58 15.46 -36.99 -3.19
C VAL A 58 15.20 -37.34 -4.65
N ARG A 59 15.27 -36.36 -5.55
CA ARG A 59 15.08 -36.62 -6.99
C ARG A 59 16.17 -37.56 -7.59
N ALA A 60 17.41 -37.41 -7.14
CA ALA A 60 18.54 -38.16 -7.67
C ALA A 60 18.63 -39.59 -7.13
N SER A 61 18.09 -39.88 -5.95
CA SER A 61 18.23 -41.18 -5.29
C SER A 61 17.26 -42.22 -5.82
N GLY A 62 16.05 -41.84 -6.23
CA GLY A 62 15.00 -42.79 -6.64
C GLY A 62 14.53 -43.77 -5.54
N SER A 63 15.11 -43.72 -4.36
CA SER A 63 14.84 -44.58 -3.20
C SER A 63 15.20 -43.86 -1.89
N GLY A 64 14.98 -44.50 -0.75
CA GLY A 64 15.41 -43.96 0.56
C GLY A 64 16.89 -43.68 0.63
N LEU A 65 17.31 -42.54 1.15
CA LEU A 65 18.69 -42.08 1.25
C LEU A 65 18.94 -41.42 2.59
N LEU A 66 20.03 -41.78 3.26
CA LEU A 66 20.50 -41.04 4.42
C LEU A 66 21.28 -39.80 3.95
N LEU A 67 20.71 -38.62 4.23
CA LEU A 67 21.29 -37.38 3.78
C LEU A 67 22.55 -36.97 4.55
N PRO A 68 23.49 -36.25 3.91
CA PRO A 68 24.54 -35.54 4.61
C PRO A 68 23.96 -34.46 5.52
N ARG A 69 24.73 -34.01 6.48
CA ARG A 69 24.34 -32.91 7.36
C ARG A 69 24.39 -31.59 6.57
N LEU A 70 23.22 -30.95 6.37
CA LEU A 70 23.09 -29.70 5.62
C LEU A 70 23.10 -28.53 6.60
N ILE A 71 24.08 -27.61 6.48
CA ILE A 71 24.34 -26.53 7.43
C ILE A 71 24.28 -25.18 6.68
N PRO A 72 23.33 -24.31 6.97
CA PRO A 72 23.31 -22.96 6.42
C PRO A 72 24.27 -22.06 7.22
N VAL A 73 25.29 -21.51 6.56
CA VAL A 73 26.34 -20.68 7.22
C VAL A 73 26.19 -19.19 6.99
N GLY A 74 25.30 -18.77 6.10
CA GLY A 74 25.16 -17.37 5.69
C GLY A 74 23.91 -16.66 6.19
N ASP A 75 23.02 -17.35 6.93
CA ASP A 75 21.78 -16.79 7.42
C ASP A 75 22.01 -16.17 8.82
N PRO A 76 21.83 -14.85 8.99
CA PRO A 76 22.03 -14.21 10.27
C PRO A 76 21.04 -14.65 11.36
N GLU A 77 19.85 -15.17 10.99
CA GLU A 77 18.82 -15.63 11.94
C GLU A 77 19.09 -17.05 12.51
N LEU A 78 20.18 -17.68 12.10
CA LEU A 78 20.48 -19.08 12.44
C LEU A 78 21.45 -19.27 13.60
N ASP A 79 21.64 -18.26 14.37
CA ASP A 79 22.66 -18.19 15.38
C ASP A 79 22.66 -19.38 16.39
N GLU A 80 21.52 -19.72 16.98
CA GLU A 80 21.41 -20.83 17.91
C GLU A 80 21.54 -22.20 17.23
N ARG A 81 21.10 -22.31 15.97
CA ARG A 81 21.18 -23.57 15.21
C ARG A 81 22.55 -23.82 14.64
N ILE A 82 23.32 -22.77 14.29
CA ILE A 82 24.73 -22.93 13.92
C ILE A 82 25.52 -23.46 15.12
N GLY A 83 25.34 -22.90 16.30
CA GLY A 83 26.01 -23.38 17.52
C GLY A 83 25.68 -24.84 17.88
N GLY A 84 24.44 -25.29 17.68
CA GLY A 84 24.03 -26.68 17.93
C GLY A 84 24.34 -27.65 16.78
N ALA A 85 24.53 -27.18 15.56
CA ALA A 85 24.86 -27.97 14.37
C ALA A 85 26.38 -28.14 14.15
N ILE A 86 27.16 -27.28 14.72
CA ILE A 86 28.63 -27.31 14.72
C ILE A 86 29.03 -27.82 16.11
N ASP A 87 29.75 -28.92 16.20
CA ASP A 87 30.23 -29.55 17.43
C ASP A 87 30.70 -28.50 18.46
N ALA A 88 30.47 -28.73 19.75
CA ALA A 88 30.74 -27.76 20.80
C ALA A 88 32.08 -27.03 20.66
N ILE A 89 32.05 -25.73 20.71
CA ILE A 89 33.22 -24.84 20.73
C ILE A 89 33.77 -24.84 22.15
N ASP A 90 35.09 -24.95 22.31
CA ASP A 90 35.74 -25.06 23.63
C ASP A 90 35.57 -23.79 24.50
N GLU A 91 35.33 -22.59 23.87
CA GLU A 91 35.03 -21.36 24.59
C GLU A 91 33.60 -20.89 24.25
N PRO A 92 32.78 -20.64 25.26
CA PRO A 92 31.40 -20.15 25.02
C PRO A 92 31.43 -18.72 24.43
N VAL A 93 30.86 -18.55 23.22
CA VAL A 93 30.68 -17.24 22.63
C VAL A 93 29.40 -16.64 23.27
N PRO A 94 29.43 -15.37 23.77
CA PRO A 94 28.26 -14.75 24.37
C PRO A 94 27.05 -14.76 23.43
N PRO A 95 25.80 -14.75 23.98
CA PRO A 95 24.59 -14.68 23.17
C PRO A 95 24.51 -13.36 22.38
N ALA A 96 23.81 -13.38 21.25
CA ALA A 96 23.53 -12.15 20.53
C ALA A 96 22.41 -11.38 21.21
N ILE A 97 22.47 -10.04 21.13
CA ILE A 97 21.34 -9.18 21.48
C ILE A 97 20.14 -9.46 20.58
N GLY A 98 18.91 -9.45 21.14
CA GLY A 98 17.69 -9.60 20.37
C GLY A 98 17.52 -8.48 19.32
N PRO A 99 16.99 -8.78 18.13
CA PRO A 99 16.86 -7.77 17.06
C PRO A 99 16.01 -6.55 17.45
N MET A 100 14.92 -6.75 18.18
CA MET A 100 14.06 -5.66 18.66
C MET A 100 14.78 -4.81 19.70
N GLU A 101 15.37 -5.43 20.71
CA GLU A 101 16.13 -4.72 21.76
C GLU A 101 17.29 -3.91 21.15
N ARG A 102 18.00 -4.50 20.17
CA ARG A 102 19.07 -3.82 19.42
C ARG A 102 18.55 -2.56 18.71
N LEU A 103 17.45 -2.69 17.97
CA LEU A 103 16.86 -1.58 17.22
C LEU A 103 16.44 -0.44 18.13
N LEU A 104 15.74 -0.75 19.24
CA LEU A 104 15.25 0.24 20.18
C LEU A 104 16.39 0.95 20.93
N ARG A 105 17.45 0.22 21.31
CA ARG A 105 18.65 0.84 21.93
C ARG A 105 19.39 1.75 20.96
N LEU A 106 19.53 1.36 19.71
CA LEU A 106 20.12 2.22 18.70
C LEU A 106 19.24 3.46 18.46
N ALA A 107 17.92 3.33 18.50
CA ALA A 107 17.00 4.47 18.40
C ALA A 107 17.21 5.46 19.56
N ALA A 108 17.32 4.96 20.77
CA ALA A 108 17.64 5.78 21.95
C ALA A 108 19.00 6.50 21.82
N LEU A 109 20.01 5.87 21.25
CA LEU A 109 21.34 6.49 21.00
C LEU A 109 21.32 7.51 19.88
N VAL A 110 20.45 7.34 18.88
CA VAL A 110 20.34 8.24 17.72
C VAL A 110 19.56 9.51 18.08
N GLY A 111 18.37 9.39 18.63
CA GLY A 111 17.49 10.52 18.90
C GLY A 111 17.13 10.72 20.35
N GLY A 112 16.63 9.72 21.01
CA GLY A 112 16.29 9.73 22.45
C GLY A 112 14.84 9.98 22.80
N GLU A 113 13.97 10.29 21.84
CA GLU A 113 12.53 10.55 22.07
C GLU A 113 11.60 9.44 21.51
N GLY A 114 12.14 8.46 20.76
CA GLY A 114 11.37 7.35 20.22
C GLY A 114 10.50 7.70 19.01
N ALA A 115 10.75 8.83 18.38
CA ALA A 115 10.08 9.22 17.15
C ALA A 115 10.30 8.20 16.00
N PRO A 116 9.37 8.06 15.05
CA PRO A 116 9.51 7.15 13.92
C PRO A 116 10.78 7.39 13.08
N GLU A 117 11.23 8.66 13.00
CA GLU A 117 12.49 9.03 12.37
C GLU A 117 13.69 8.40 13.05
N ASP A 118 13.72 8.37 14.38
CA ASP A 118 14.82 7.78 15.16
C ASP A 118 14.89 6.28 14.95
N LEU A 119 13.75 5.58 14.87
CA LEU A 119 13.71 4.17 14.53
C LEU A 119 14.21 3.88 13.11
N ARG A 120 13.86 4.72 12.15
CA ARG A 120 14.34 4.58 10.76
C ARG A 120 15.85 4.81 10.70
N MET A 121 16.34 5.86 11.35
CA MET A 121 17.77 6.15 11.45
C MET A 121 18.52 5.04 12.19
N ALA A 122 17.93 4.46 13.22
CA ALA A 122 18.48 3.33 13.96
C ALA A 122 18.54 2.06 13.08
N ALA A 123 17.53 1.80 12.28
CA ALA A 123 17.54 0.68 11.33
C ALA A 123 18.62 0.85 10.25
N ASP A 124 18.83 2.08 9.77
CA ASP A 124 19.93 2.39 8.86
C ASP A 124 21.30 2.24 9.55
N LEU A 125 21.42 2.72 10.79
CA LEU A 125 22.63 2.57 11.60
C LEU A 125 22.94 1.08 11.86
N ALA A 126 21.93 0.29 12.21
CA ALA A 126 22.11 -1.15 12.43
C ALA A 126 22.70 -1.83 11.18
N ARG A 127 22.20 -1.46 9.98
CA ARG A 127 22.76 -2.00 8.71
C ARG A 127 24.19 -1.55 8.45
N THR A 128 24.55 -0.32 8.84
CA THR A 128 25.92 0.19 8.73
C THR A 128 26.86 -0.53 9.70
N LEU A 129 26.42 -0.72 10.95
CA LEU A 129 27.18 -1.50 11.95
C LEU A 129 27.35 -2.95 11.50
N ASP A 130 26.30 -3.59 10.97
CA ASP A 130 26.40 -4.94 10.40
C ASP A 130 27.43 -5.00 9.28
N ALA A 131 27.45 -4.01 8.38
CA ALA A 131 28.41 -3.97 7.29
C ALA A 131 29.87 -3.82 7.79
N LEU A 132 30.10 -2.97 8.80
CA LEU A 132 31.42 -2.80 9.44
C LEU A 132 31.87 -4.08 10.15
N LEU A 133 30.96 -4.71 10.90
CA LEU A 133 31.26 -5.94 11.63
C LEU A 133 31.51 -7.12 10.70
N VAL A 134 30.69 -7.27 9.63
CA VAL A 134 30.84 -8.35 8.64
C VAL A 134 32.18 -8.27 7.90
N GLU A 135 32.66 -7.07 7.61
CA GLU A 135 33.97 -6.85 6.98
C GLU A 135 35.11 -6.73 8.02
N GLU A 136 34.81 -6.99 9.31
CA GLU A 136 35.83 -6.98 10.41
C GLU A 136 36.60 -5.64 10.48
N VAL A 137 35.96 -4.52 10.22
CA VAL A 137 36.56 -3.19 10.29
C VAL A 137 36.69 -2.75 11.76
N PRO A 138 37.87 -2.58 12.33
CA PRO A 138 37.99 -2.11 13.72
C PRO A 138 37.68 -0.60 13.82
N PRO A 139 37.23 -0.09 14.99
CA PRO A 139 36.97 1.34 15.19
C PRO A 139 38.16 2.25 14.88
N THR A 140 39.39 1.78 15.14
CA THR A 140 40.61 2.51 14.80
C THR A 140 40.76 2.78 13.31
N LYS A 141 40.51 1.74 12.48
CA LYS A 141 40.58 1.87 11.01
C LYS A 141 39.49 2.80 10.45
N LEU A 142 38.28 2.77 11.04
CA LEU A 142 37.23 3.73 10.70
C LEU A 142 37.69 5.17 10.98
N ARG A 143 38.31 5.40 12.12
CA ARG A 143 38.81 6.75 12.51
C ARG A 143 39.89 7.24 11.55
N GLU A 144 40.83 6.37 11.17
CA GLU A 144 41.87 6.66 10.19
C GLU A 144 41.30 7.03 8.82
N ALA A 145 40.37 6.20 8.29
CA ALA A 145 39.71 6.43 7.01
C ALA A 145 38.92 7.74 6.99
N VAL A 146 38.30 8.12 8.08
CA VAL A 146 37.61 9.41 8.20
C VAL A 146 38.58 10.57 8.20
N ALA A 147 39.73 10.45 8.90
CA ALA A 147 40.74 11.48 8.96
C ALA A 147 41.45 11.70 7.59
N GLU A 148 41.61 10.64 6.79
CA GLU A 148 42.19 10.69 5.45
C GLU A 148 41.24 11.31 4.41
N THR A 149 39.95 11.36 4.69
CA THR A 149 38.93 11.87 3.76
C THR A 149 38.74 13.37 3.95
N SER A 150 39.47 14.17 3.18
CA SER A 150 39.28 15.62 3.11
C SER A 150 38.05 15.99 2.28
N ASP A 151 37.48 17.18 2.51
CA ASP A 151 36.34 17.77 1.75
C ASP A 151 34.98 17.05 1.90
N LEU A 152 34.65 16.59 3.11
CA LEU A 152 33.31 16.13 3.43
C LEU A 152 32.36 17.29 3.68
N ALA A 153 31.13 17.19 3.17
CA ALA A 153 30.08 18.15 3.50
C ALA A 153 29.74 18.07 5.01
N ARG A 154 29.42 19.21 5.63
CA ARG A 154 29.19 19.34 7.08
C ARG A 154 28.20 18.32 7.68
N HIS A 155 27.20 17.88 6.91
CA HIS A 155 26.26 16.86 7.38
C HIS A 155 26.94 15.50 7.56
N TRP A 156 27.87 15.14 6.65
CA TRP A 156 28.65 13.90 6.76
C TRP A 156 29.59 13.92 7.98
N GLU A 157 30.22 15.07 8.26
CA GLU A 157 31.07 15.20 9.45
C GLU A 157 30.30 14.88 10.73
N LYS A 158 29.07 15.41 10.86
CA LYS A 158 28.21 15.15 12.00
C LYS A 158 27.78 13.68 12.11
N SER A 159 27.34 13.08 10.99
CA SER A 159 26.94 11.68 10.94
C SER A 159 28.08 10.75 11.27
N LEU A 160 29.27 11.00 10.71
CA LEU A 160 30.49 10.22 10.99
C LEU A 160 30.96 10.34 12.44
N ALA A 161 30.95 11.55 13.01
CA ALA A 161 31.33 11.74 14.42
C ALA A 161 30.39 10.95 15.34
N LYS A 162 29.08 10.95 15.07
CA LYS A 162 28.09 10.18 15.82
C LYS A 162 28.27 8.67 15.60
N LEU A 163 28.51 8.24 14.37
CA LEU A 163 28.79 6.83 14.05
C LEU A 163 30.04 6.33 14.79
N GLN A 164 31.13 7.08 14.77
CA GLN A 164 32.34 6.73 15.50
C GLN A 164 32.11 6.57 16.99
N LEU A 165 31.45 7.55 17.62
CA LEU A 165 31.14 7.51 19.03
C LEU A 165 30.28 6.28 19.40
N ILE A 166 29.26 5.99 18.60
CA ILE A 166 28.40 4.82 18.83
C ILE A 166 29.21 3.53 18.61
N TYR A 167 29.97 3.42 17.52
CA TYR A 167 30.72 2.20 17.18
C TYR A 167 31.81 1.89 18.21
N GLU A 168 32.40 2.89 18.83
CA GLU A 168 33.40 2.72 19.91
C GLU A 168 32.73 2.28 21.23
N ASN A 169 31.55 2.80 21.55
CA ASN A 169 30.88 2.52 22.83
C ASN A 169 29.92 1.30 22.76
N TRP A 170 29.46 0.94 21.60
CA TRP A 170 28.48 -0.14 21.38
C TRP A 170 28.88 -1.48 22.01
N PRO A 171 30.14 -1.96 21.85
CA PRO A 171 30.58 -3.19 22.49
C PRO A 171 30.50 -3.16 24.02
N GLN A 172 30.73 -2.00 24.65
CA GLN A 172 30.63 -1.84 26.11
C GLN A 172 29.18 -1.90 26.57
N ILE A 173 28.26 -1.25 25.81
CA ILE A 173 26.81 -1.28 26.07
C ILE A 173 26.31 -2.72 26.03
N LEU A 174 26.72 -3.50 25.02
CA LEU A 174 26.35 -4.91 24.89
C LEU A 174 26.96 -5.78 25.99
N ALA A 175 28.24 -5.58 26.31
CA ALA A 175 28.92 -6.34 27.34
C ALA A 175 28.31 -6.14 28.73
N ALA A 176 27.76 -4.95 29.05
CA ALA A 176 27.01 -4.71 30.27
C ALA A 176 25.77 -5.59 30.42
N GLN A 177 25.26 -6.14 29.30
CA GLN A 177 24.12 -7.04 29.26
C GLN A 177 24.52 -8.52 29.07
N GLY A 178 25.84 -8.80 29.05
CA GLY A 178 26.37 -10.13 28.74
C GLY A 178 26.10 -10.60 27.31
N ALA A 179 25.89 -9.67 26.39
CA ALA A 179 25.60 -9.93 25.00
C ALA A 179 26.67 -9.35 24.05
N ILE A 180 26.63 -9.78 22.79
CA ILE A 180 27.39 -9.19 21.68
C ILE A 180 26.48 -8.99 20.47
N ASP A 181 26.98 -8.29 19.46
CA ASP A 181 26.23 -8.10 18.20
C ASP A 181 26.11 -9.41 17.43
N LEU A 182 24.98 -9.60 16.72
CA LEU A 182 24.71 -10.82 15.94
C LEU A 182 25.78 -11.08 14.87
N ALA A 183 26.19 -10.04 14.13
CA ALA A 183 27.22 -10.14 13.11
C ALA A 183 28.58 -10.51 13.71
N GLU A 184 28.93 -9.92 14.85
CA GLU A 184 30.16 -10.24 15.58
C GLU A 184 30.15 -11.67 16.08
N ARG A 185 29.03 -12.12 16.68
CA ARG A 185 28.89 -13.49 17.15
C ARG A 185 29.08 -14.52 16.02
N ARG A 186 28.44 -14.25 14.89
CA ARG A 186 28.60 -15.10 13.69
C ARG A 186 30.05 -15.17 13.24
N ASN A 187 30.76 -14.06 13.16
CA ASN A 187 32.20 -14.05 12.75
C ASN A 187 33.06 -14.84 13.74
N ARG A 188 32.87 -14.64 15.05
CA ARG A 188 33.61 -15.41 16.08
C ARG A 188 33.36 -16.91 15.97
N LEU A 189 32.14 -17.35 15.76
CA LEU A 189 31.77 -18.74 15.57
C LEU A 189 32.44 -19.35 14.31
N LEU A 190 32.40 -18.65 13.17
CA LEU A 190 33.00 -19.10 11.92
C LEU A 190 34.51 -19.16 12.00
N CYS A 191 35.18 -18.18 12.61
CA CYS A 191 36.60 -18.15 12.81
C CYS A 191 37.06 -19.27 13.76
N ALA A 192 36.36 -19.46 14.89
CA ALA A 192 36.65 -20.53 15.83
C ALA A 192 36.52 -21.93 15.17
N LEU A 193 35.47 -22.09 14.34
CA LEU A 193 35.29 -23.33 13.57
C LEU A 193 36.41 -23.57 12.56
N ALA A 194 36.80 -22.52 11.82
CA ALA A 194 37.90 -22.63 10.85
C ALA A 194 39.22 -23.01 11.53
N GLU A 195 39.53 -22.48 12.71
CA GLU A 195 40.74 -22.80 13.45
C GLU A 195 40.69 -24.21 14.04
N ARG A 196 39.54 -24.61 14.60
CA ARG A 196 39.34 -25.99 15.09
C ARG A 196 39.52 -27.02 13.96
N TRP A 197 38.95 -26.78 12.78
CA TRP A 197 39.08 -27.68 11.64
C TRP A 197 40.50 -27.70 11.03
N LYS A 198 41.37 -26.79 11.42
CA LYS A 198 42.78 -26.83 11.11
C LYS A 198 43.50 -27.89 11.93
N GLN A 199 43.10 -28.01 13.20
CA GLN A 199 43.71 -28.93 14.17
C GLN A 199 43.06 -30.30 14.09
N ALA A 200 41.75 -30.36 14.05
CA ALA A 200 40.94 -31.59 14.04
C ALA A 200 39.87 -31.55 12.95
N PRO A 201 40.18 -31.90 11.70
CA PRO A 201 39.17 -31.98 10.63
C PRO A 201 38.06 -32.95 11.01
N PRO A 202 36.77 -32.61 10.72
CA PRO A 202 35.67 -33.52 11.02
C PRO A 202 35.75 -34.81 10.16
N PRO A 203 35.22 -35.93 10.68
CA PRO A 203 35.19 -37.18 9.91
C PRO A 203 34.22 -37.06 8.71
N GLY A 204 34.52 -37.79 7.64
CA GLY A 204 33.76 -37.75 6.40
C GLY A 204 34.07 -36.53 5.55
N PHE A 205 33.36 -36.40 4.45
CA PHE A 205 33.56 -35.25 3.53
C PHE A 205 32.91 -33.97 4.04
N THR A 206 33.50 -32.84 3.69
CA THR A 206 32.93 -31.51 3.93
C THR A 206 32.90 -30.69 2.64
N VAL A 207 31.73 -30.17 2.27
CA VAL A 207 31.55 -29.36 1.05
C VAL A 207 31.03 -27.98 1.43
N ALA A 208 31.71 -26.92 0.98
CA ALA A 208 31.18 -25.58 0.96
C ALA A 208 30.57 -25.31 -0.43
N ALA A 209 29.24 -25.23 -0.54
CA ALA A 209 28.54 -25.20 -1.82
C ALA A 209 27.65 -23.97 -1.99
N GLY A 210 27.74 -23.30 -3.14
CA GLY A 210 26.86 -22.18 -3.49
C GLY A 210 27.14 -20.88 -2.75
N ILE A 211 28.26 -20.80 -2.02
CA ILE A 211 28.65 -19.60 -1.27
C ILE A 211 29.28 -18.61 -2.24
N THR A 212 28.74 -17.37 -2.26
CA THR A 212 29.18 -16.28 -3.16
C THR A 212 29.71 -15.06 -2.39
N THR A 213 29.49 -15.00 -1.07
CA THR A 213 29.99 -13.89 -0.25
C THR A 213 31.49 -14.03 -0.01
N ALA A 214 32.20 -12.91 -0.09
CA ALA A 214 33.62 -12.82 0.20
C ALA A 214 33.91 -12.32 1.63
N ALA A 215 32.88 -12.20 2.52
CA ALA A 215 33.08 -11.76 3.91
C ALA A 215 34.24 -12.51 4.58
N PRO A 216 35.18 -11.83 5.31
CA PRO A 216 36.44 -12.41 5.79
C PRO A 216 36.26 -13.70 6.58
N ALA A 217 35.41 -13.75 7.57
CA ALA A 217 35.13 -14.92 8.39
C ALA A 217 34.62 -16.12 7.57
N VAL A 218 33.71 -15.85 6.59
CA VAL A 218 33.22 -16.89 5.68
C VAL A 218 34.32 -17.37 4.75
N ALA A 219 35.11 -16.46 4.18
CA ALA A 219 36.21 -16.80 3.29
C ALA A 219 37.28 -17.64 4.02
N ALA A 220 37.58 -17.33 5.29
CA ALA A 220 38.48 -18.11 6.13
C ALA A 220 37.98 -19.55 6.31
N LEU A 221 36.70 -19.75 6.63
CA LEU A 221 36.11 -21.09 6.75
C LEU A 221 36.11 -21.84 5.42
N VAL A 222 35.72 -21.19 4.32
CA VAL A 222 35.69 -21.79 2.97
C VAL A 222 37.12 -22.15 2.52
N SER A 223 38.11 -21.30 2.79
CA SER A 223 39.53 -21.56 2.54
C SER A 223 40.03 -22.79 3.31
N ARG A 224 39.55 -22.91 4.56
CA ARG A 224 39.88 -24.12 5.38
C ARG A 224 39.30 -25.38 4.74
N VAL A 225 38.00 -25.34 4.36
CA VAL A 225 37.35 -26.49 3.69
C VAL A 225 38.07 -26.89 2.41
N ALA A 226 38.51 -25.92 1.58
CA ALA A 226 39.21 -26.18 0.32
C ALA A 226 40.50 -26.97 0.50
N ARG A 227 41.10 -26.90 1.70
CA ARG A 227 42.44 -27.50 2.04
C ARG A 227 42.36 -28.75 2.94
N MET A 228 41.11 -29.14 3.35
CA MET A 228 40.91 -30.34 4.13
C MET A 228 41.07 -31.62 3.25
N PRO A 229 41.52 -32.77 3.79
CA PRO A 229 41.70 -33.99 3.02
C PRO A 229 40.50 -34.43 2.20
N GLU A 230 39.30 -34.42 2.80
CA GLU A 230 38.00 -34.72 2.19
C GLU A 230 37.12 -33.42 2.00
N GLY A 231 37.81 -32.28 1.95
CA GLY A 231 37.15 -30.98 1.78
C GLY A 231 36.98 -30.63 0.30
N MET A 232 35.90 -29.90 -0.02
CA MET A 232 35.61 -29.40 -1.38
C MET A 232 34.86 -28.07 -1.32
N VAL A 233 35.18 -27.17 -2.23
CA VAL A 233 34.41 -25.95 -2.46
C VAL A 233 33.78 -26.03 -3.84
N VAL A 234 32.46 -25.76 -3.93
CA VAL A 234 31.72 -25.79 -5.19
C VAL A 234 31.05 -24.44 -5.41
N LEU A 235 31.62 -23.63 -6.31
CA LEU A 235 31.14 -22.28 -6.63
C LEU A 235 30.03 -22.31 -7.68
N PRO A 236 29.01 -21.44 -7.59
CA PRO A 236 27.98 -21.33 -8.60
C PRO A 236 28.40 -20.37 -9.72
N GLY A 237 28.32 -20.80 -10.97
CA GLY A 237 28.39 -19.92 -12.13
C GLY A 237 29.72 -19.16 -12.33
N LEU A 238 30.83 -19.62 -11.79
CA LEU A 238 32.13 -19.03 -12.11
C LEU A 238 32.48 -19.30 -13.58
N TRP A 239 32.85 -18.29 -14.33
CA TRP A 239 33.25 -18.40 -15.71
C TRP A 239 34.74 -18.69 -15.82
N LEU A 240 35.08 -19.86 -16.39
CA LEU A 240 36.45 -20.29 -16.63
C LEU A 240 37.00 -19.70 -17.94
N ALA A 241 38.30 -19.79 -18.17
CA ALA A 241 39.00 -19.19 -19.32
C ALA A 241 38.42 -19.58 -20.70
N ASN A 242 37.77 -20.71 -20.83
CA ASN A 242 37.13 -21.16 -22.05
C ASN A 242 35.79 -20.40 -22.36
N ILE A 243 35.26 -19.63 -21.43
CA ILE A 243 34.04 -18.82 -21.55
C ILE A 243 34.38 -17.34 -21.42
N PHE A 244 35.27 -16.97 -20.53
CA PHE A 244 35.64 -15.61 -20.18
C PHE A 244 37.18 -15.50 -20.20
N PRO A 245 37.78 -14.80 -21.20
CA PRO A 245 39.23 -14.68 -21.36
C PRO A 245 39.95 -14.19 -20.12
N ASP A 246 41.24 -14.54 -20.00
CA ASP A 246 42.05 -14.12 -18.85
C ASP A 246 42.26 -12.59 -18.84
N GLU A 247 42.43 -11.96 -20.00
CA GLU A 247 42.52 -10.50 -20.12
C GLU A 247 41.30 -9.78 -19.53
N GLU A 248 40.05 -10.28 -19.82
CA GLU A 248 38.83 -9.73 -19.26
C GLU A 248 38.69 -10.02 -17.75
N TRP A 249 39.19 -11.18 -17.32
CA TRP A 249 39.22 -11.56 -15.90
C TRP A 249 40.17 -10.67 -15.10
N ASP A 250 41.38 -10.42 -15.61
CA ASP A 250 42.38 -9.60 -14.94
C ASP A 250 41.95 -8.15 -14.85
N ALA A 251 41.30 -7.62 -15.90
CA ALA A 251 40.72 -6.29 -15.93
C ALA A 251 39.57 -6.03 -14.93
N LEU A 252 39.00 -7.07 -14.33
CA LEU A 252 38.04 -6.86 -13.24
C LEU A 252 38.66 -6.19 -11.99
N GLY A 253 40.01 -6.14 -11.91
CA GLY A 253 40.73 -5.41 -10.90
C GLY A 253 41.22 -6.27 -9.71
N PRO A 254 41.82 -5.63 -8.70
CA PRO A 254 41.99 -4.17 -8.59
C PRO A 254 42.96 -3.60 -9.63
N ASP A 255 42.70 -2.38 -10.11
CA ASP A 255 43.63 -1.59 -10.90
C ASP A 255 44.76 -1.00 -10.02
N ASP A 256 45.72 -0.24 -10.62
CA ASP A 256 46.81 0.43 -9.91
C ASP A 256 46.33 1.39 -8.80
N ASN A 257 45.06 1.80 -8.81
CA ASN A 257 44.43 2.64 -7.79
C ASN A 257 43.62 1.81 -6.77
N GLY A 258 43.70 0.50 -6.78
CA GLY A 258 42.93 -0.40 -5.90
C GLY A 258 41.44 -0.51 -6.28
N ARG A 259 41.02 -0.08 -7.48
CA ARG A 259 39.63 -0.11 -7.93
C ARG A 259 39.38 -1.28 -8.87
N GLY A 260 38.23 -1.90 -8.77
CA GLY A 260 37.79 -2.97 -9.66
C GLY A 260 36.42 -2.68 -10.27
N ASP A 261 36.06 -3.40 -11.35
CA ASP A 261 34.71 -3.35 -11.93
C ASP A 261 33.72 -4.12 -11.06
N ALA A 262 33.36 -3.53 -9.92
CA ALA A 262 32.42 -4.10 -8.96
C ALA A 262 31.01 -4.30 -9.56
N THR A 263 30.69 -3.70 -10.71
CA THR A 263 29.39 -3.90 -11.40
C THR A 263 29.35 -5.17 -12.23
N HIS A 264 30.52 -5.77 -12.51
CA HIS A 264 30.61 -6.99 -13.32
C HIS A 264 30.14 -8.25 -12.56
N PRO A 265 29.36 -9.16 -13.20
CA PRO A 265 28.80 -10.35 -12.56
C PRO A 265 29.82 -11.32 -11.95
N GLN A 266 31.07 -11.26 -12.34
CA GLN A 266 32.14 -12.16 -11.82
C GLN A 266 33.02 -11.52 -10.76
N PHE A 267 32.91 -10.21 -10.51
CA PHE A 267 33.78 -9.50 -9.58
C PHE A 267 33.80 -10.09 -8.16
N HIS A 268 32.61 -10.39 -7.60
CA HIS A 268 32.50 -10.93 -6.25
C HIS A 268 33.10 -12.36 -6.12
N LEU A 269 33.03 -13.16 -7.18
CA LEU A 269 33.70 -14.48 -7.21
C LEU A 269 35.22 -14.36 -7.35
N LYS A 270 35.70 -13.36 -8.10
CA LYS A 270 37.13 -13.02 -8.14
C LYS A 270 37.60 -12.63 -6.74
N LEU A 271 36.90 -11.71 -6.07
CA LEU A 271 37.27 -11.30 -4.71
C LEU A 271 37.28 -12.49 -3.72
N LEU A 272 36.31 -13.41 -3.85
CA LEU A 272 36.28 -14.61 -3.04
C LEU A 272 37.50 -15.49 -3.32
N LEU A 273 37.84 -15.76 -4.58
CA LEU A 273 39.01 -16.54 -4.95
C LEU A 273 40.32 -15.91 -4.43
N ASP A 274 40.47 -14.59 -4.55
CA ASP A 274 41.60 -13.83 -4.02
C ASP A 274 41.74 -14.02 -2.50
N ARG A 275 40.65 -13.91 -1.74
CA ARG A 275 40.59 -14.17 -0.29
C ARG A 275 40.86 -15.63 0.08
N LEU A 276 40.52 -16.58 -0.81
CA LEU A 276 40.83 -17.98 -0.63
C LEU A 276 42.33 -18.28 -0.95
N GLY A 277 43.00 -17.39 -1.65
CA GLY A 277 44.36 -17.61 -2.19
C GLY A 277 44.36 -18.72 -3.26
N VAL A 278 43.39 -18.70 -4.18
CA VAL A 278 43.18 -19.69 -5.25
C VAL A 278 43.14 -18.98 -6.60
N ALA A 279 44.03 -19.33 -7.52
CA ALA A 279 43.97 -18.80 -8.87
C ALA A 279 42.80 -19.42 -9.65
N ARG A 280 42.17 -18.64 -10.56
CA ARG A 280 41.04 -19.12 -11.39
C ARG A 280 41.41 -20.41 -12.17
N GLY A 281 42.65 -20.54 -12.63
CA GLY A 281 43.12 -21.70 -13.36
C GLY A 281 43.18 -23.01 -12.53
N GLU A 282 43.17 -22.90 -11.20
CA GLU A 282 43.14 -24.07 -10.30
C GLU A 282 41.68 -24.58 -10.09
N VAL A 283 40.69 -23.80 -10.43
CA VAL A 283 39.26 -24.15 -10.30
C VAL A 283 38.83 -25.10 -11.43
N ARG A 284 38.28 -26.24 -11.05
CA ARG A 284 37.86 -27.29 -11.99
C ARG A 284 36.33 -27.29 -12.16
N THR A 285 35.88 -27.69 -13.35
CA THR A 285 34.45 -27.92 -13.56
C THR A 285 33.99 -29.13 -12.76
N TRP A 286 32.90 -28.97 -11.98
CA TRP A 286 32.26 -30.07 -11.27
C TRP A 286 31.78 -31.14 -12.27
N ARG A 287 32.30 -32.35 -12.15
CA ARG A 287 31.89 -33.44 -13.03
C ARG A 287 30.50 -33.90 -12.65
N ARG A 288 29.60 -33.75 -13.60
CA ARG A 288 28.57 -34.51 -13.94
C ARG A 288 27.20 -34.18 -14.00
N SER A 289 26.55 -34.70 -14.65
CA SER A 289 25.33 -34.92 -15.34
C SER A 289 24.10 -34.59 -14.51
N GLY A 290 23.31 -33.70 -14.95
CA GLY A 290 21.92 -33.62 -14.74
C GLY A 290 21.32 -33.25 -16.07
N ASP A 291 20.17 -33.81 -16.36
CA ASP A 291 19.52 -33.72 -17.69
C ASP A 291 18.84 -32.35 -17.94
N LEU A 292 18.88 -31.46 -16.98
CA LEU A 292 18.33 -30.11 -17.12
C LEU A 292 19.45 -29.10 -17.32
N ALA A 293 19.87 -29.01 -18.56
CA ALA A 293 20.86 -28.02 -18.95
C ALA A 293 20.34 -27.21 -20.13
N SER A 294 20.56 -25.93 -20.11
CA SER A 294 20.50 -25.15 -21.34
C SER A 294 21.80 -25.36 -22.12
N SER A 295 21.85 -24.87 -23.35
CA SER A 295 23.07 -25.00 -24.20
C SER A 295 24.25 -24.25 -23.54
N SER A 296 25.43 -24.88 -23.51
CA SER A 296 26.68 -24.22 -23.10
C SER A 296 27.04 -23.01 -23.98
N ALA A 297 26.57 -23.00 -25.24
CA ALA A 297 26.69 -21.87 -26.14
C ALA A 297 25.92 -20.64 -25.63
N ARG A 298 24.76 -20.86 -24.98
CA ARG A 298 24.02 -19.77 -24.32
C ARG A 298 24.84 -19.14 -23.17
N GLY A 299 25.52 -19.97 -22.38
CA GLY A 299 26.42 -19.48 -21.30
C GLY A 299 27.53 -18.56 -21.84
N ARG A 300 28.15 -18.92 -23.00
CA ARG A 300 29.10 -18.02 -23.68
C ARG A 300 28.46 -16.72 -24.18
N ALA A 301 27.27 -16.80 -24.79
CA ALA A 301 26.55 -15.61 -25.27
C ALA A 301 26.19 -14.67 -24.12
N VAL A 302 25.77 -15.21 -22.96
CA VAL A 302 25.52 -14.43 -21.74
C VAL A 302 26.78 -13.76 -21.22
N ALA A 303 27.89 -14.50 -21.14
CA ALA A 303 29.20 -13.95 -20.73
C ALA A 303 29.63 -12.81 -21.67
N ASN A 304 29.51 -13.00 -22.99
CA ASN A 304 29.82 -11.97 -23.95
C ASN A 304 28.87 -10.73 -23.82
N ALA A 305 27.59 -10.93 -23.52
CA ALA A 305 26.65 -9.84 -23.30
C ALA A 305 27.00 -9.00 -22.06
N MET A 306 27.54 -9.64 -21.03
CA MET A 306 27.92 -8.99 -19.77
C MET A 306 29.37 -8.48 -19.72
N ALA A 307 30.10 -8.53 -20.84
CA ALA A 307 31.46 -8.02 -20.89
C ALA A 307 31.59 -6.58 -20.37
N ALA A 308 32.72 -6.26 -19.75
CA ALA A 308 33.00 -4.88 -19.33
C ALA A 308 33.00 -3.93 -20.54
N ALA A 309 32.75 -2.63 -20.29
CA ALA A 309 32.58 -1.66 -21.37
C ALA A 309 33.75 -1.61 -22.33
N GLU A 310 34.98 -1.71 -21.82
CA GLU A 310 36.23 -1.70 -22.62
C GLU A 310 36.33 -2.89 -23.58
N PHE A 311 35.75 -4.05 -23.28
CA PHE A 311 35.71 -5.23 -24.11
C PHE A 311 34.44 -5.36 -24.98
N SER A 312 33.55 -4.39 -24.99
CA SER A 312 32.32 -4.45 -25.78
C SER A 312 32.54 -4.40 -27.29
N HIS A 313 33.71 -3.91 -27.76
CA HIS A 313 34.10 -3.92 -29.16
C HIS A 313 34.12 -5.34 -29.78
N LYS A 314 34.35 -6.38 -28.96
CA LYS A 314 34.28 -7.78 -29.44
C LYS A 314 32.95 -8.17 -30.02
N TRP A 315 31.83 -7.47 -29.66
CA TRP A 315 30.51 -7.80 -30.19
C TRP A 315 30.39 -7.71 -31.68
N GLU A 316 31.20 -6.85 -32.34
CA GLU A 316 31.23 -6.70 -33.79
C GLU A 316 31.78 -7.97 -34.50
N THR A 317 32.71 -8.66 -33.85
CA THR A 317 33.43 -9.78 -34.43
C THR A 317 32.93 -11.17 -34.01
N LEU A 318 31.98 -11.23 -33.03
CA LEU A 318 31.42 -12.50 -32.55
C LEU A 318 30.72 -13.29 -33.66
N LYS A 319 31.01 -14.57 -33.74
CA LYS A 319 30.31 -15.52 -34.61
C LYS A 319 28.87 -15.71 -34.17
N PRO A 320 27.93 -16.08 -35.08
CA PRO A 320 26.53 -16.33 -34.73
C PRO A 320 26.31 -17.30 -33.57
N ALA A 321 27.18 -18.34 -33.42
CA ALA A 321 27.10 -19.30 -32.35
C ALA A 321 27.48 -18.72 -30.96
N GLU A 322 28.27 -17.62 -30.92
CA GLU A 322 28.79 -16.99 -29.71
C GLU A 322 27.82 -15.92 -29.17
N ARG A 323 26.80 -15.54 -29.93
CA ARG A 323 25.76 -14.58 -29.57
C ARG A 323 24.35 -15.16 -29.55
N ARG A 324 24.20 -16.48 -29.71
CA ARG A 324 22.88 -17.13 -29.77
C ARG A 324 22.29 -17.37 -28.39
N LEU A 325 21.17 -16.74 -28.12
CA LEU A 325 20.40 -16.83 -26.86
C LEU A 325 19.17 -17.76 -27.04
N GLY A 326 19.38 -19.00 -27.48
CA GLY A 326 18.30 -19.98 -27.72
C GLY A 326 17.52 -20.27 -26.42
N GLY A 327 16.19 -20.36 -26.50
CA GLY A 327 15.31 -20.64 -25.35
C GLY A 327 14.97 -19.41 -24.48
N ILE A 328 15.45 -18.22 -24.88
CA ILE A 328 15.08 -16.95 -24.25
C ILE A 328 14.09 -16.24 -25.17
N ARG A 329 12.97 -15.77 -24.62
CA ARG A 329 11.94 -15.01 -25.30
C ARG A 329 11.68 -13.71 -24.55
N LEU A 330 11.22 -12.68 -25.25
CA LEU A 330 10.85 -11.37 -24.70
C LEU A 330 9.35 -11.10 -24.90
N ALA A 331 8.70 -10.59 -23.88
CA ALA A 331 7.36 -9.99 -23.97
C ALA A 331 7.42 -8.55 -23.44
N GLU A 332 7.04 -7.59 -24.27
CA GLU A 332 6.96 -6.17 -23.90
C GLU A 332 5.49 -5.74 -23.88
N LEU A 333 5.01 -5.42 -22.70
CA LEU A 333 3.61 -5.11 -22.44
C LEU A 333 3.40 -3.59 -22.32
N PRO A 334 2.19 -3.09 -22.55
CA PRO A 334 1.95 -1.65 -22.49
C PRO A 334 2.16 -1.06 -21.10
N ASP A 335 1.74 -1.76 -20.04
CA ASP A 335 1.73 -1.28 -18.66
C ASP A 335 1.95 -2.43 -17.66
N PRO A 336 2.12 -2.12 -16.35
CA PRO A 336 2.38 -3.14 -15.33
C PRO A 336 1.22 -4.11 -15.08
N ALA A 337 -0.03 -3.73 -15.37
CA ALA A 337 -1.18 -4.64 -15.23
C ALA A 337 -1.16 -5.71 -16.32
N ALA A 338 -0.95 -5.29 -17.57
CA ALA A 338 -0.77 -6.19 -18.69
C ALA A 338 0.47 -7.09 -18.53
N GLU A 339 1.58 -6.56 -17.95
CA GLU A 339 2.75 -7.37 -17.63
C GLU A 339 2.42 -8.46 -16.61
N ALA A 340 1.76 -8.11 -15.51
CA ALA A 340 1.34 -9.06 -14.49
C ALA A 340 0.40 -10.14 -15.08
N GLN A 341 -0.53 -9.74 -15.96
CA GLN A 341 -1.44 -10.65 -16.65
C GLN A 341 -0.67 -11.63 -17.56
N ALA A 342 0.28 -11.14 -18.35
CA ALA A 342 1.11 -11.97 -19.22
C ALA A 342 1.93 -12.98 -18.40
N ILE A 343 2.52 -12.56 -17.28
CA ILE A 343 3.25 -13.44 -16.37
C ILE A 343 2.35 -14.50 -15.79
N ALA A 344 1.16 -14.12 -15.28
CA ALA A 344 0.19 -15.07 -14.73
C ALA A 344 -0.26 -16.10 -15.77
N LEU A 345 -0.50 -15.68 -17.02
CA LEU A 345 -0.81 -16.58 -18.14
C LEU A 345 0.34 -17.55 -18.42
N ALA A 346 1.58 -17.08 -18.49
CA ALA A 346 2.76 -17.93 -18.75
C ALA A 346 2.95 -18.98 -17.64
N LEU A 347 2.77 -18.59 -16.38
CA LEU A 347 2.83 -19.52 -15.25
C LEU A 347 1.67 -20.52 -15.27
N ARG A 348 0.47 -20.09 -15.60
CA ARG A 348 -0.70 -20.97 -15.75
C ARG A 348 -0.52 -21.94 -16.92
N GLU A 349 -0.01 -21.46 -18.07
CA GLU A 349 0.30 -22.29 -19.24
C GLU A 349 1.33 -23.39 -18.90
N ALA A 350 2.34 -23.07 -18.10
CA ALA A 350 3.35 -24.06 -17.71
C ALA A 350 2.72 -25.25 -16.94
N LEU A 351 1.63 -25.06 -16.23
CA LEU A 351 0.93 -26.12 -15.50
C LEU A 351 0.23 -27.15 -16.40
N GLU A 352 -0.02 -26.82 -17.67
CA GLU A 352 -0.57 -27.76 -18.65
C GLU A 352 0.42 -28.90 -18.95
N THR A 353 1.70 -28.68 -18.73
CA THR A 353 2.72 -29.72 -18.88
C THR A 353 2.93 -30.43 -17.53
N PRO A 354 2.71 -31.76 -17.44
CA PRO A 354 2.92 -32.51 -16.21
C PRO A 354 4.33 -32.32 -15.65
N ALA A 355 4.44 -32.15 -14.34
CA ALA A 355 5.69 -31.98 -13.58
C ALA A 355 6.53 -30.74 -13.93
N LYS A 356 6.13 -29.90 -14.91
CA LYS A 356 6.84 -28.66 -15.23
C LYS A 356 6.75 -27.67 -14.08
N MET A 357 7.87 -27.16 -13.65
CA MET A 357 8.01 -26.15 -12.60
C MET A 357 8.22 -24.78 -13.24
N ALA A 358 7.52 -23.78 -12.76
CA ALA A 358 7.62 -22.39 -13.24
C ALA A 358 7.82 -21.41 -12.09
N ALA A 359 8.70 -20.44 -12.30
CA ALA A 359 8.99 -19.43 -11.30
C ALA A 359 9.01 -18.03 -11.92
N LEU A 360 8.33 -17.07 -11.25
CA LEU A 360 8.56 -15.66 -11.44
C LEU A 360 9.72 -15.23 -10.54
N ILE A 361 10.70 -14.55 -11.11
CA ILE A 361 11.77 -13.89 -10.35
C ILE A 361 11.69 -12.40 -10.60
N THR A 362 11.51 -11.64 -9.53
CA THR A 362 11.45 -10.18 -9.62
C THR A 362 11.81 -9.53 -8.28
N PRO A 363 12.59 -8.43 -8.31
CA PRO A 363 12.78 -7.58 -7.13
C PRO A 363 11.54 -6.67 -6.89
N ASP A 364 10.64 -6.53 -7.87
CA ASP A 364 9.43 -5.72 -7.77
C ASP A 364 8.33 -6.47 -7.01
N ARG A 365 8.14 -6.10 -5.74
CA ARG A 365 7.10 -6.70 -4.88
C ARG A 365 5.67 -6.34 -5.30
N GLN A 366 5.47 -5.21 -5.96
CA GLN A 366 4.15 -4.82 -6.48
C GLN A 366 3.75 -5.72 -7.65
N LEU A 367 4.69 -5.99 -8.57
CA LEU A 367 4.49 -6.93 -9.66
C LEU A 367 4.20 -8.34 -9.12
N ALA A 368 4.97 -8.83 -8.15
CA ALA A 368 4.76 -10.12 -7.49
C ALA A 368 3.35 -10.22 -6.88
N THR A 369 2.91 -9.19 -6.16
CA THR A 369 1.56 -9.14 -5.55
C THR A 369 0.45 -9.18 -6.59
N ARG A 370 0.58 -8.42 -7.69
CA ARG A 370 -0.38 -8.45 -8.81
C ARG A 370 -0.48 -9.83 -9.45
N VAL A 371 0.66 -10.45 -9.72
CA VAL A 371 0.71 -11.82 -10.30
C VAL A 371 0.06 -12.82 -9.36
N SER A 372 0.33 -12.77 -8.05
CA SER A 372 -0.31 -13.64 -7.05
C SER A 372 -1.84 -13.47 -7.06
N ALA A 373 -2.34 -12.23 -7.11
CA ALA A 373 -3.78 -11.95 -7.16
C ALA A 373 -4.43 -12.49 -8.44
N LEU A 374 -3.73 -12.39 -9.59
CA LEU A 374 -4.22 -12.93 -10.86
C LEU A 374 -4.24 -14.46 -10.87
N LEU A 375 -3.23 -15.12 -10.30
CA LEU A 375 -3.18 -16.58 -10.15
C LEU A 375 -4.30 -17.08 -9.23
N ALA A 376 -4.60 -16.35 -8.16
CA ALA A 376 -5.67 -16.70 -7.22
C ALA A 376 -7.06 -16.80 -7.91
N ARG A 377 -7.31 -16.07 -9.00
CA ARG A 377 -8.55 -16.20 -9.81
C ARG A 377 -8.74 -17.61 -10.38
N TRP A 378 -7.67 -18.34 -10.57
CA TRP A 378 -7.69 -19.74 -11.03
C TRP A 378 -7.48 -20.74 -9.91
N GLY A 379 -7.56 -20.32 -8.64
CA GLY A 379 -7.31 -21.16 -7.48
C GLY A 379 -5.85 -21.58 -7.35
N ILE A 380 -4.91 -20.86 -7.99
CA ILE A 380 -3.48 -21.14 -7.92
C ILE A 380 -2.86 -20.23 -6.85
N GLU A 381 -2.47 -20.81 -5.74
CA GLU A 381 -1.72 -20.13 -4.69
C GLU A 381 -0.22 -20.37 -4.89
N ALA A 382 0.47 -19.41 -5.49
CA ALA A 382 1.90 -19.49 -5.74
C ALA A 382 2.71 -19.49 -4.42
N ASP A 383 3.80 -20.25 -4.37
CA ASP A 383 4.76 -20.19 -3.25
C ASP A 383 5.59 -18.89 -3.35
N ASP A 384 5.11 -17.84 -2.67
CA ASP A 384 5.81 -16.55 -2.59
C ASP A 384 6.83 -16.55 -1.47
N SER A 385 8.07 -16.56 -1.85
CA SER A 385 9.21 -16.67 -0.95
C SER A 385 9.43 -15.49 -0.01
N ALA A 386 9.01 -14.30 -0.38
CA ALA A 386 9.21 -13.13 0.46
C ALA A 386 8.18 -13.03 1.60
N GLY A 387 7.02 -13.68 1.44
CA GLY A 387 5.92 -13.55 2.38
C GLY A 387 5.23 -12.18 2.28
N LYS A 388 4.41 -11.86 3.28
CA LYS A 388 3.73 -10.57 3.39
C LYS A 388 4.24 -9.84 4.63
N PRO A 389 4.48 -8.51 4.56
CA PRO A 389 4.75 -7.74 5.77
C PRO A 389 3.63 -7.96 6.80
N LEU A 390 3.98 -8.05 8.07
CA LEU A 390 2.99 -8.26 9.13
C LEU A 390 1.97 -7.12 9.14
N SER A 391 2.37 -5.88 8.84
CA SER A 391 1.47 -4.72 8.70
C SER A 391 0.36 -4.89 7.66
N ALA A 392 0.60 -5.68 6.61
CA ALA A 392 -0.36 -5.95 5.53
C ALA A 392 -1.24 -7.20 5.79
N THR A 393 -1.07 -7.86 6.93
CA THR A 393 -1.91 -9.00 7.34
C THR A 393 -3.17 -8.53 8.06
N PRO A 394 -4.21 -9.37 8.19
CA PRO A 394 -5.41 -8.99 8.93
C PRO A 394 -5.12 -8.51 10.36
N VAL A 395 -4.28 -9.20 11.13
CA VAL A 395 -3.93 -8.76 12.48
C VAL A 395 -3.11 -7.47 12.47
N GLY A 396 -2.15 -7.32 11.55
CA GLY A 396 -1.37 -6.08 11.43
C GLY A 396 -2.25 -4.86 11.12
N THR A 397 -3.21 -5.01 10.18
CA THR A 397 -4.18 -3.94 9.87
C THR A 397 -5.15 -3.67 11.03
N LEU A 398 -5.49 -4.67 11.84
CA LEU A 398 -6.27 -4.48 13.07
C LEU A 398 -5.50 -3.63 14.07
N LEU A 399 -4.24 -3.98 14.37
CA LEU A 399 -3.40 -3.24 15.32
C LEU A 399 -3.17 -1.79 14.86
N LEU A 400 -2.90 -1.58 13.57
CA LEU A 400 -2.79 -0.24 12.99
C LEU A 400 -4.11 0.53 13.05
N GLY A 401 -5.25 -0.15 12.84
CA GLY A 401 -6.58 0.46 12.97
C GLY A 401 -6.90 0.87 14.40
N ILE A 402 -6.47 0.08 15.40
CA ILE A 402 -6.59 0.42 16.83
C ILE A 402 -5.75 1.68 17.13
N ALA A 403 -4.48 1.69 16.73
CA ALA A 403 -3.60 2.83 16.93
C ALA A 403 -4.13 4.11 16.26
N SER A 404 -4.63 4.02 15.01
CA SER A 404 -5.22 5.15 14.29
C SER A 404 -6.48 5.67 14.98
N ALA A 405 -7.40 4.78 15.39
CA ALA A 405 -8.63 5.19 16.07
C ALA A 405 -8.37 5.87 17.43
N ALA A 406 -7.35 5.41 18.17
CA ALA A 406 -6.94 6.04 19.42
C ALA A 406 -6.23 7.39 19.18
N ALA A 407 -5.32 7.45 18.20
CA ALA A 407 -4.56 8.66 17.88
C ALA A 407 -5.45 9.79 17.31
N GLU A 408 -6.49 9.44 16.58
CA GLU A 408 -7.44 10.38 15.98
C GLU A 408 -8.67 10.63 16.88
N GLU A 409 -8.61 10.22 18.15
CA GLU A 409 -9.69 10.42 19.14
C GLU A 409 -11.07 9.95 18.63
N LEU A 410 -11.09 8.74 18.09
CA LEU A 410 -12.28 8.08 17.54
C LEU A 410 -12.92 8.85 16.36
N ALA A 411 -12.13 9.54 15.55
CA ALA A 411 -12.60 10.20 14.33
C ALA A 411 -13.42 9.23 13.46
N PRO A 412 -14.50 9.69 12.81
CA PRO A 412 -15.46 8.84 12.11
C PRO A 412 -14.82 7.87 11.09
N VAL A 413 -13.82 8.33 10.32
CA VAL A 413 -13.15 7.49 9.30
C VAL A 413 -12.34 6.38 9.95
N ALA A 414 -11.47 6.71 10.91
CA ALA A 414 -10.64 5.75 11.63
C ALA A 414 -11.51 4.76 12.42
N LEU A 415 -12.53 5.28 13.10
CA LEU A 415 -13.49 4.46 13.87
C LEU A 415 -14.23 3.47 12.97
N LEU A 416 -14.83 3.90 11.87
CA LEU A 416 -15.59 3.02 10.97
C LEU A 416 -14.67 2.01 10.27
N ALA A 417 -13.45 2.39 9.93
CA ALA A 417 -12.46 1.47 9.39
C ALA A 417 -12.14 0.35 10.38
N LEU A 418 -11.95 0.68 11.67
CA LEU A 418 -11.74 -0.29 12.73
C LEU A 418 -12.97 -1.17 12.97
N LEU A 419 -14.16 -0.57 13.10
CA LEU A 419 -15.39 -1.33 13.37
C LEU A 419 -15.80 -2.29 12.24
N LYS A 420 -15.50 -1.94 10.99
CA LYS A 420 -15.75 -2.78 9.80
C LYS A 420 -14.63 -3.78 9.54
N HIS A 421 -13.54 -3.71 10.28
CA HIS A 421 -12.39 -4.58 10.07
C HIS A 421 -12.80 -6.08 10.12
N PRO A 422 -12.27 -6.95 9.23
CA PRO A 422 -12.69 -8.35 9.11
C PRO A 422 -12.63 -9.18 10.41
N LEU A 423 -11.69 -8.89 11.30
CA LEU A 423 -11.52 -9.60 12.56
C LEU A 423 -12.41 -9.07 13.70
N VAL A 424 -13.05 -7.89 13.55
CA VAL A 424 -13.83 -7.26 14.62
C VAL A 424 -15.28 -7.72 14.59
N GLY A 425 -15.85 -8.05 15.74
CA GLY A 425 -17.28 -8.36 15.90
C GLY A 425 -17.63 -9.84 15.77
N GLY A 426 -16.65 -10.75 15.83
CA GLY A 426 -16.87 -12.20 15.84
C GLY A 426 -16.96 -12.83 14.45
N GLU A 427 -17.54 -14.03 14.37
CA GLU A 427 -17.67 -14.84 13.15
C GLU A 427 -19.16 -15.21 12.92
N GLY A 428 -19.49 -15.65 11.71
CA GLY A 428 -20.81 -16.15 11.36
C GLY A 428 -21.95 -15.14 11.62
N GLU A 429 -22.99 -15.58 12.31
CA GLU A 429 -24.18 -14.74 12.62
C GLU A 429 -23.85 -13.53 13.52
N ASP A 430 -22.91 -13.65 14.45
CA ASP A 430 -22.52 -12.55 15.32
C ASP A 430 -21.84 -11.46 14.53
N ARG A 431 -21.02 -11.82 13.54
CA ARG A 431 -20.44 -10.87 12.61
C ARG A 431 -21.48 -10.14 11.77
N VAL A 432 -22.52 -10.82 11.31
CA VAL A 432 -23.63 -10.20 10.56
C VAL A 432 -24.35 -9.16 11.43
N LYS A 433 -24.75 -9.54 12.65
CA LYS A 433 -25.40 -8.63 13.61
C LYS A 433 -24.53 -7.42 13.95
N TRP A 434 -23.22 -7.65 14.12
CA TRP A 434 -22.26 -6.58 14.35
C TRP A 434 -22.19 -5.60 13.18
N LEU A 435 -22.06 -6.11 11.95
CA LEU A 435 -22.00 -5.27 10.75
C LEU A 435 -23.28 -4.48 10.52
N ASP A 436 -24.45 -5.04 10.85
CA ASP A 436 -25.72 -4.32 10.73
C ASP A 436 -25.77 -3.15 11.72
N ALA A 437 -25.34 -3.35 12.97
CA ALA A 437 -25.22 -2.27 13.94
C ALA A 437 -24.21 -1.19 13.46
N VAL A 438 -23.07 -1.59 12.92
CA VAL A 438 -22.05 -0.65 12.41
C VAL A 438 -22.53 0.10 11.17
N ARG A 439 -23.33 -0.52 10.30
CA ARG A 439 -23.94 0.14 9.13
C ARG A 439 -24.93 1.24 9.55
N GLU A 440 -25.73 0.98 10.57
CA GLU A 440 -26.63 1.99 11.13
C GLU A 440 -25.85 3.19 11.71
N LEU A 441 -24.73 2.92 12.39
CA LEU A 441 -23.85 3.97 12.89
C LEU A 441 -23.16 4.73 11.75
N ASP A 442 -22.70 4.05 10.71
CA ASP A 442 -22.11 4.68 9.51
C ASP A 442 -23.06 5.69 8.89
N LEU A 443 -24.32 5.30 8.64
CA LEU A 443 -25.32 6.22 8.08
C LEU A 443 -25.50 7.49 8.91
N LYS A 444 -25.30 7.42 10.22
CA LYS A 444 -25.47 8.55 11.14
C LYS A 444 -24.20 9.35 11.38
N LEU A 445 -23.04 8.72 11.20
CA LEU A 445 -21.75 9.42 11.26
C LEU A 445 -21.46 10.26 10.02
N ARG A 446 -22.25 10.08 8.95
CA ARG A 446 -22.12 10.89 7.74
C ARG A 446 -22.51 12.33 7.98
N GLY A 447 -21.88 13.24 7.23
CA GLY A 447 -21.97 14.68 7.40
C GLY A 447 -20.91 15.21 8.36
N PRO A 448 -21.18 16.32 9.08
CA PRO A 448 -20.20 16.99 9.92
C PRO A 448 -19.65 16.09 11.04
N ARG A 449 -18.35 16.21 11.27
CA ARG A 449 -17.63 15.48 12.31
C ARG A 449 -18.20 15.82 13.69
N PRO A 450 -18.49 14.82 14.54
CA PRO A 450 -18.83 15.06 15.93
C PRO A 450 -17.62 15.57 16.71
N ALA A 451 -17.83 16.09 17.91
CA ALA A 451 -16.75 16.41 18.83
C ALA A 451 -15.89 15.17 19.11
N ALA A 452 -14.60 15.37 19.44
CA ALA A 452 -13.63 14.33 19.65
C ALA A 452 -14.00 13.39 20.82
N GLY A 453 -13.58 12.15 20.73
CA GLY A 453 -13.72 11.14 21.76
C GLY A 453 -15.13 10.57 21.93
N LEU A 454 -15.30 9.76 22.98
CA LEU A 454 -16.59 9.13 23.30
C LEU A 454 -17.69 10.13 23.63
N ALA A 455 -17.35 11.26 24.27
CA ALA A 455 -18.32 12.26 24.68
C ALA A 455 -19.09 12.84 23.48
N GLY A 456 -18.38 13.19 22.40
CA GLY A 456 -19.00 13.69 21.17
C GLY A 456 -19.83 12.63 20.43
N LEU A 457 -19.41 11.38 20.49
CA LEU A 457 -20.19 10.27 19.94
C LEU A 457 -21.42 9.96 20.79
N ASP A 458 -21.32 10.03 22.13
CA ASP A 458 -22.45 9.87 23.07
C ASP A 458 -23.50 10.95 22.85
N GLU A 459 -23.09 12.20 22.63
CA GLU A 459 -24.02 13.30 22.30
C GLU A 459 -24.75 13.02 20.98
N LYS A 460 -24.04 12.56 19.94
CA LYS A 460 -24.62 12.28 18.62
C LYS A 460 -25.56 11.08 18.61
N PHE A 461 -25.26 10.03 19.36
CA PHE A 461 -26.00 8.77 19.31
C PHE A 461 -26.97 8.55 20.46
N GLY A 462 -26.73 9.11 21.65
CA GLY A 462 -27.53 8.93 22.84
C GLY A 462 -27.65 7.46 23.26
N ASP A 463 -28.84 7.08 23.72
CA ASP A 463 -29.11 5.73 24.26
C ASP A 463 -29.42 4.66 23.22
N ARG A 464 -29.02 4.85 21.96
CA ARG A 464 -29.28 3.89 20.89
C ARG A 464 -28.62 2.55 21.20
N ARG A 465 -29.36 1.47 21.04
CA ARG A 465 -28.91 0.11 21.37
C ARG A 465 -27.67 -0.29 20.57
N GLU A 466 -27.63 0.07 19.28
CA GLU A 466 -26.53 -0.21 18.36
C GLU A 466 -25.26 0.48 18.84
N TRP A 467 -25.39 1.76 19.27
CA TRP A 467 -24.29 2.52 19.82
C TRP A 467 -23.78 1.91 21.14
N GLN A 468 -24.65 1.58 22.07
CA GLN A 468 -24.25 1.00 23.36
C GLN A 468 -23.48 -0.32 23.18
N THR A 469 -23.79 -1.06 22.13
CA THR A 469 -23.06 -2.31 21.79
C THR A 469 -21.64 -2.03 21.32
N VAL A 470 -21.46 -1.04 20.45
CA VAL A 470 -20.17 -0.62 19.95
C VAL A 470 -19.33 0.10 21.01
N ARG A 471 -19.98 1.03 21.72
CA ARG A 471 -19.34 1.87 22.76
C ARG A 471 -18.57 1.06 23.79
N ARG A 472 -19.15 -0.04 24.28
CA ARG A 472 -18.50 -0.94 25.26
C ARG A 472 -17.21 -1.56 24.76
N ARG A 473 -17.08 -1.80 23.45
CA ARG A 473 -15.88 -2.40 22.86
C ARG A 473 -14.78 -1.39 22.56
N ILE A 474 -15.13 -0.12 22.35
CA ILE A 474 -14.15 0.92 22.02
C ILE A 474 -13.80 1.84 23.19
N ALA A 475 -14.48 1.70 24.33
CA ALA A 475 -14.32 2.60 25.49
C ALA A 475 -12.86 2.74 25.95
N GLN A 476 -12.08 1.68 25.85
CA GLN A 476 -10.67 1.68 26.23
C GLN A 476 -9.75 2.46 25.28
N LEU A 477 -10.25 2.86 24.10
CA LEU A 477 -9.47 3.65 23.15
C LEU A 477 -9.61 5.16 23.38
N ASP A 478 -10.60 5.56 24.19
CA ASP A 478 -10.89 6.97 24.48
C ASP A 478 -9.79 7.56 25.38
N GLY A 479 -9.17 8.62 24.91
CA GLY A 479 -8.09 9.29 25.62
C GLY A 479 -6.80 8.48 25.78
N LEU A 480 -6.69 7.30 25.14
CA LEU A 480 -5.54 6.40 25.32
C LEU A 480 -4.19 7.08 25.02
N LEU A 481 -4.14 7.92 24.01
CA LEU A 481 -2.93 8.63 23.58
C LEU A 481 -2.98 10.14 23.88
N HIS A 482 -3.86 10.55 24.80
CA HIS A 482 -3.90 11.95 25.24
C HIS A 482 -2.57 12.39 25.84
N ASP A 483 -1.98 11.52 26.65
CA ASP A 483 -0.61 11.67 27.17
C ASP A 483 0.34 10.69 26.45
N CYS A 484 1.62 11.05 26.35
CA CYS A 484 2.64 10.16 25.81
C CYS A 484 2.78 8.91 26.70
N LEU A 485 2.61 7.73 26.09
CA LEU A 485 2.78 6.44 26.75
C LEU A 485 4.21 5.92 26.61
N ARG A 486 4.64 5.03 27.52
CA ARG A 486 5.79 4.18 27.28
C ARG A 486 5.45 3.18 26.17
N LEU A 487 6.43 2.81 25.36
CA LEU A 487 6.20 1.84 24.28
C LEU A 487 5.73 0.48 24.82
N THR A 488 6.20 0.07 26.02
CA THR A 488 5.72 -1.14 26.72
C THR A 488 4.25 -1.05 27.12
N GLU A 489 3.81 0.11 27.60
CA GLU A 489 2.40 0.36 27.94
C GLU A 489 1.52 0.35 26.68
N PHE A 490 2.00 1.01 25.62
CA PHE A 490 1.31 1.02 24.33
C PHE A 490 1.12 -0.39 23.77
N ALA A 491 2.15 -1.26 23.83
CA ALA A 491 2.03 -2.66 23.43
C ALA A 491 0.94 -3.40 24.22
N ARG A 492 0.89 -3.26 25.55
CA ARG A 492 -0.16 -3.86 26.40
C ARG A 492 -1.55 -3.37 26.03
N TYR A 493 -1.71 -2.09 25.77
CA TYR A 493 -3.01 -1.56 25.34
C TYR A 493 -3.44 -2.08 23.98
N LEU A 494 -2.51 -2.26 23.03
CA LEU A 494 -2.82 -2.86 21.73
C LEU A 494 -3.32 -4.30 21.89
N VAL A 495 -2.70 -5.11 22.76
CA VAL A 495 -3.12 -6.47 23.08
C VAL A 495 -4.54 -6.45 23.66
N ALA A 496 -4.76 -5.66 24.73
CA ALA A 496 -6.07 -5.59 25.39
C ALA A 496 -7.18 -5.12 24.43
N ALA A 497 -6.90 -4.13 23.58
CA ALA A 497 -7.85 -3.66 22.60
C ALA A 497 -8.16 -4.71 21.52
N ALA A 498 -7.15 -5.43 21.03
CA ALA A 498 -7.33 -6.48 20.04
C ALA A 498 -8.17 -7.63 20.62
N GLU A 499 -7.96 -8.00 21.87
CA GLU A 499 -8.75 -9.04 22.58
C GLU A 499 -10.22 -8.63 22.74
N VAL A 500 -10.52 -7.39 23.11
CA VAL A 500 -11.90 -6.92 23.25
C VAL A 500 -12.62 -6.82 21.89
N LEU A 501 -11.90 -6.41 20.84
CA LEU A 501 -12.47 -6.21 19.50
C LEU A 501 -12.62 -7.51 18.69
N ALA A 502 -11.60 -8.37 18.72
CA ALA A 502 -11.49 -9.55 17.88
C ALA A 502 -11.39 -10.87 18.65
N GLY A 503 -11.10 -10.85 19.95
CA GLY A 503 -10.88 -12.05 20.73
C GLY A 503 -9.74 -12.92 20.18
N ASP A 504 -9.87 -14.23 20.28
CA ASP A 504 -8.89 -15.19 19.78
C ASP A 504 -8.63 -15.09 18.28
N LEU A 505 -9.51 -14.46 17.51
CA LEU A 505 -9.34 -14.30 16.07
C LEU A 505 -8.11 -13.48 15.71
N ALA A 506 -7.72 -12.53 16.57
CA ALA A 506 -6.52 -11.71 16.37
C ALA A 506 -5.24 -12.55 16.34
N TRP A 507 -5.19 -13.62 17.12
CA TRP A 507 -3.97 -14.40 17.37
C TRP A 507 -3.90 -15.71 16.58
N ARG A 508 -4.88 -16.00 15.72
CA ARG A 508 -4.91 -17.22 14.91
C ARG A 508 -3.90 -17.22 13.76
N GLY A 509 -3.35 -18.41 13.50
CA GLY A 509 -2.49 -18.63 12.35
C GLY A 509 -1.09 -18.02 12.45
N PRO A 510 -0.30 -18.06 11.37
CA PRO A 510 1.07 -17.57 11.38
C PRO A 510 1.19 -16.08 11.67
N ALA A 511 0.30 -15.27 11.07
CA ALA A 511 0.31 -13.82 11.27
C ALA A 511 -0.04 -13.42 12.71
N GLY A 512 -1.03 -14.12 13.31
CA GLY A 512 -1.42 -13.87 14.70
C GLY A 512 -0.28 -14.20 15.68
N ARG A 513 0.41 -15.32 15.46
CA ARG A 513 1.59 -15.69 16.28
C ARG A 513 2.73 -14.67 16.16
N GLU A 514 3.07 -14.27 14.93
CA GLU A 514 4.11 -13.27 14.69
C GLU A 514 3.77 -11.92 15.34
N ALA A 515 2.49 -11.49 15.27
CA ALA A 515 2.02 -10.28 15.94
C ALA A 515 2.14 -10.39 17.47
N ALA A 516 1.77 -11.52 18.04
CA ALA A 516 1.90 -11.78 19.47
C ALA A 516 3.38 -11.77 19.91
N GLU A 517 4.29 -12.35 19.10
CA GLU A 517 5.74 -12.32 19.35
C GLU A 517 6.27 -10.88 19.35
N VAL A 518 5.93 -10.07 18.36
CA VAL A 518 6.34 -8.67 18.30
C VAL A 518 5.87 -7.88 19.53
N LEU A 519 4.61 -8.04 19.91
CA LEU A 519 4.07 -7.32 21.06
C LEU A 519 4.69 -7.80 22.38
N ALA A 520 4.95 -9.10 22.52
CA ALA A 520 5.64 -9.66 23.67
C ALA A 520 7.11 -9.20 23.78
N GLU A 521 7.82 -9.13 22.63
CA GLU A 521 9.17 -8.55 22.58
C GLU A 521 9.16 -7.08 23.04
N LEU A 522 8.19 -6.28 22.58
CA LEU A 522 8.04 -4.88 23.00
C LEU A 522 7.74 -4.77 24.50
N GLU A 523 6.85 -5.60 25.01
CA GLU A 523 6.45 -5.59 26.43
C GLU A 523 7.60 -5.97 27.37
N THR A 524 8.49 -6.84 26.94
CA THR A 524 9.62 -7.34 27.73
C THR A 524 10.92 -6.59 27.50
N SER A 525 11.00 -5.71 26.50
CA SER A 525 12.19 -4.95 26.16
C SER A 525 12.49 -3.87 27.17
N ALA A 526 13.69 -3.87 27.75
CA ALA A 526 14.14 -2.80 28.62
C ALA A 526 14.30 -1.46 27.87
N ALA A 527 14.67 -1.51 26.60
CA ALA A 527 14.76 -0.30 25.77
C ALA A 527 13.38 0.29 25.44
N ALA A 528 12.35 -0.53 25.28
CA ALA A 528 10.99 -0.08 25.05
C ALA A 528 10.39 0.64 26.28
N GLU A 529 10.84 0.31 27.48
CA GLU A 529 10.42 0.99 28.70
C GLU A 529 10.90 2.45 28.77
N GLU A 530 12.00 2.77 28.11
CA GLU A 530 12.58 4.11 28.06
C GLU A 530 11.98 4.99 26.96
N LEU A 531 11.37 4.39 25.94
CA LEU A 531 10.84 5.10 24.78
C LEU A 531 9.39 5.55 25.00
N ARG A 532 9.06 6.76 24.51
CA ARG A 532 7.73 7.35 24.59
C ARG A 532 7.06 7.40 23.22
N VAL A 533 5.75 7.23 23.23
CA VAL A 533 4.90 7.23 22.02
C VAL A 533 3.84 8.30 22.19
N SER A 534 3.82 9.25 21.26
CA SER A 534 2.76 10.26 21.14
C SER A 534 1.65 9.78 20.21
N ALA A 535 0.52 10.50 20.16
CA ALA A 535 -0.57 10.22 19.22
C ALA A 535 -0.10 10.31 17.76
N GLU A 536 0.74 11.29 17.43
CA GLU A 536 1.27 11.47 16.06
C GLU A 536 2.19 10.32 15.64
N ASP A 537 2.96 9.78 16.59
CA ASP A 537 3.97 8.75 16.35
C ASP A 537 3.42 7.32 16.38
N ALA A 538 2.31 7.08 17.06
CA ALA A 538 1.78 5.74 17.37
C ALA A 538 1.60 4.87 16.11
N MET A 539 0.94 5.38 15.09
CA MET A 539 0.66 4.63 13.87
C MET A 539 1.90 4.46 12.97
N PRO A 540 2.71 5.50 12.69
CA PRO A 540 3.96 5.36 11.91
C PRO A 540 4.97 4.44 12.58
N LEU A 541 5.18 4.56 13.89
CA LEU A 541 6.09 3.73 14.68
C LEU A 541 5.65 2.26 14.65
N LEU A 542 4.38 1.99 14.97
CA LEU A 542 3.85 0.63 14.94
C LEU A 542 3.96 0.00 13.54
N ARG A 543 3.64 0.77 12.50
CA ARG A 543 3.77 0.31 11.10
C ARG A 543 5.21 -0.11 10.80
N GLN A 544 6.18 0.70 11.18
CA GLN A 544 7.60 0.39 10.95
C GLN A 544 8.04 -0.90 11.67
N LEU A 545 7.60 -1.10 12.90
CA LEU A 545 7.88 -2.32 13.65
C LEU A 545 7.24 -3.55 13.01
N LEU A 546 5.99 -3.44 12.55
CA LEU A 546 5.29 -4.53 11.86
C LEU A 546 5.85 -4.79 10.46
N ASP A 547 6.30 -3.77 9.72
CA ASP A 547 6.92 -3.91 8.40
C ASP A 547 8.27 -4.63 8.46
N ALA A 548 8.97 -4.55 9.58
CA ALA A 548 10.22 -5.27 9.81
C ALA A 548 10.02 -6.80 9.92
N ARG A 549 8.78 -7.27 10.11
CA ARG A 549 8.42 -8.69 10.23
C ARG A 549 7.69 -9.19 8.99
N SER A 550 8.13 -10.33 8.46
CA SER A 550 7.55 -10.96 7.27
C SER A 550 6.87 -12.28 7.63
N VAL A 551 5.57 -12.34 7.40
CA VAL A 551 4.75 -13.55 7.62
C VAL A 551 4.81 -14.43 6.39
N ARG A 552 5.27 -15.65 6.56
CA ARG A 552 5.29 -16.68 5.52
C ARG A 552 4.31 -17.80 5.86
N PRO A 553 3.56 -18.32 4.89
CA PRO A 553 2.75 -19.52 5.13
C PRO A 553 3.65 -20.67 5.62
N PRO A 554 3.19 -21.49 6.57
CA PRO A 554 4.01 -22.59 7.12
C PRO A 554 4.33 -23.69 6.10
N TYR A 555 3.50 -23.83 5.07
CA TYR A 555 3.69 -24.74 3.94
C TYR A 555 3.48 -23.99 2.65
N GLY A 556 4.35 -24.22 1.66
CA GLY A 556 4.29 -23.59 0.36
C GLY A 556 2.93 -23.74 -0.31
N GLY A 557 2.62 -22.83 -1.20
CA GLY A 557 1.42 -22.86 -2.03
C GLY A 557 1.48 -23.98 -3.08
N HIS A 558 1.20 -23.67 -4.31
CA HIS A 558 1.21 -24.65 -5.39
C HIS A 558 2.63 -25.24 -5.62
N PRO A 559 2.80 -26.58 -5.64
CA PRO A 559 4.13 -27.23 -5.63
C PRO A 559 4.96 -27.01 -6.90
N ARG A 560 4.39 -26.39 -7.93
CA ARG A 560 5.06 -26.15 -9.22
C ARG A 560 5.07 -24.69 -9.66
N VAL A 561 4.50 -23.76 -8.85
CA VAL A 561 4.46 -22.31 -9.19
C VAL A 561 5.07 -21.52 -8.04
N PHE A 562 6.13 -20.80 -8.36
CA PHE A 562 6.92 -20.06 -7.37
C PHE A 562 7.04 -18.59 -7.74
N ILE A 563 7.17 -17.73 -6.70
CA ILE A 563 7.56 -16.34 -6.83
C ILE A 563 8.76 -16.10 -5.93
N TRP A 564 9.90 -15.77 -6.53
CA TRP A 564 11.15 -15.59 -5.82
C TRP A 564 11.70 -14.18 -5.97
N GLY A 565 12.31 -13.64 -4.91
CA GLY A 565 13.24 -12.53 -4.99
C GLY A 565 14.60 -13.02 -5.53
N LEU A 566 15.54 -12.09 -5.75
CA LEU A 566 16.85 -12.43 -6.31
C LEU A 566 17.66 -13.38 -5.42
N LEU A 567 17.71 -13.09 -4.12
CA LEU A 567 18.44 -13.92 -3.16
C LEU A 567 17.82 -15.32 -3.01
N GLU A 568 16.48 -15.35 -3.02
CA GLU A 568 15.73 -16.60 -2.88
C GLU A 568 15.83 -17.48 -4.12
N ALA A 569 15.99 -16.90 -5.29
CA ALA A 569 16.15 -17.65 -6.55
C ALA A 569 17.50 -18.37 -6.67
N ARG A 570 18.50 -17.97 -5.87
CA ARG A 570 19.83 -18.60 -5.92
C ARG A 570 19.74 -20.08 -5.59
N LEU A 571 20.39 -20.89 -6.40
CA LEU A 571 20.47 -22.35 -6.31
C LEU A 571 19.12 -23.07 -6.50
N GLN A 572 18.03 -22.33 -6.78
CA GLN A 572 16.73 -22.92 -7.07
C GLN A 572 16.68 -23.48 -8.51
N ARG A 573 15.64 -24.29 -8.77
CA ARG A 573 15.39 -24.89 -10.08
C ARG A 573 13.98 -24.57 -10.54
N ALA A 574 13.83 -24.15 -11.78
CA ALA A 574 12.57 -24.13 -12.51
C ALA A 574 12.81 -24.46 -13.99
N ASP A 575 11.84 -25.10 -14.63
CA ASP A 575 11.90 -25.43 -16.06
C ASP A 575 11.58 -24.18 -16.90
N LEU A 576 10.63 -23.35 -16.44
CA LEU A 576 10.36 -22.01 -16.94
C LEU A 576 10.74 -20.97 -15.88
N VAL A 577 11.64 -20.08 -16.22
CA VAL A 577 11.99 -18.90 -15.43
C VAL A 577 11.43 -17.66 -16.13
N VAL A 578 10.57 -16.90 -15.43
CA VAL A 578 10.08 -15.60 -15.87
C VAL A 578 10.82 -14.51 -15.12
N LEU A 579 11.60 -13.69 -15.82
CA LEU A 579 12.23 -12.51 -15.22
C LEU A 579 11.34 -11.30 -15.47
N GLY A 580 10.63 -10.87 -14.42
CA GLY A 580 9.61 -9.81 -14.48
C GLY A 580 10.12 -8.44 -14.07
N GLY A 581 9.59 -7.39 -14.68
CA GLY A 581 9.91 -6.02 -14.36
C GLY A 581 11.26 -5.56 -14.90
N LEU A 582 11.68 -6.00 -16.09
CA LEU A 582 13.01 -5.70 -16.65
C LEU A 582 13.12 -4.23 -17.13
N ASN A 583 12.90 -3.31 -16.21
CA ASN A 583 13.09 -1.88 -16.38
C ASN A 583 14.29 -1.37 -15.57
N GLU A 584 14.91 -0.30 -16.04
CA GLU A 584 16.00 0.38 -15.34
C GLU A 584 15.51 0.88 -13.97
N GLY A 585 16.33 0.73 -12.94
CA GLY A 585 15.95 1.02 -11.55
C GLY A 585 15.24 -0.15 -10.84
N VAL A 586 14.76 -1.17 -11.58
CA VAL A 586 14.27 -2.45 -11.04
C VAL A 586 15.32 -3.54 -11.25
N TRP A 587 15.87 -3.64 -12.47
CA TRP A 587 16.97 -4.55 -12.82
C TRP A 587 18.13 -3.79 -13.48
N PRO A 588 19.19 -3.49 -12.75
CA PRO A 588 19.35 -3.62 -11.30
C PRO A 588 18.51 -2.59 -10.53
N ALA A 589 18.14 -2.92 -9.28
CA ALA A 589 17.59 -1.94 -8.36
C ALA A 589 18.65 -0.87 -8.07
N LEU A 590 18.24 0.39 -8.00
CA LEU A 590 19.13 1.46 -7.60
C LEU A 590 19.44 1.31 -6.11
N PRO A 591 20.71 1.06 -5.76
CA PRO A 591 21.06 0.94 -4.35
C PRO A 591 20.99 2.29 -3.67
N ALA A 592 20.25 2.37 -2.55
CA ALA A 592 20.22 3.55 -1.72
C ALA A 592 21.58 3.79 -1.08
N PRO A 593 22.10 5.05 -1.08
CA PRO A 593 23.30 5.40 -0.34
C PRO A 593 23.11 5.19 1.17
N ASP A 594 24.19 4.83 1.83
CA ASP A 594 24.22 4.68 3.29
C ASP A 594 24.21 6.08 3.93
N PRO A 595 23.23 6.42 4.82
CA PRO A 595 23.16 7.74 5.42
C PRO A 595 24.22 7.98 6.50
N TRP A 596 24.91 6.94 6.96
CA TRP A 596 25.92 7.02 8.03
C TRP A 596 27.35 6.94 7.50
N LEU A 597 27.59 6.23 6.39
CA LEU A 597 28.93 5.98 5.85
C LEU A 597 29.04 6.44 4.41
N PRO A 598 29.73 7.59 4.16
CA PRO A 598 29.93 8.12 2.82
C PRO A 598 30.61 7.11 1.87
N PRO A 599 30.33 7.11 0.56
CA PRO A 599 30.96 6.22 -0.38
C PRO A 599 32.49 6.29 -0.35
N LYS A 600 33.06 7.48 -0.22
CA LYS A 600 34.51 7.73 -0.19
C LYS A 600 35.18 7.05 1.03
N VAL A 601 34.57 7.15 2.20
CA VAL A 601 35.06 6.46 3.41
C VAL A 601 34.93 4.95 3.29
N ARG A 602 33.82 4.49 2.70
CA ARG A 602 33.59 3.06 2.39
C ARG A 602 34.66 2.48 1.48
N ASP A 603 35.07 3.23 0.44
CA ASP A 603 36.14 2.85 -0.47
C ASP A 603 37.48 2.78 0.23
N THR A 604 37.85 3.79 1.04
CA THR A 604 39.10 3.80 1.85
C THR A 604 39.17 2.61 2.81
N LEU A 605 38.00 2.18 3.33
CA LEU A 605 37.91 1.00 4.22
C LEU A 605 38.01 -0.33 3.45
N GLY A 606 37.95 -0.33 2.12
CA GLY A 606 37.92 -1.53 1.28
C GLY A 606 36.62 -2.33 1.43
N MET A 607 35.52 -1.67 1.82
CA MET A 607 34.22 -2.29 2.01
C MET A 607 33.46 -2.42 0.68
N PRO A 608 32.52 -3.39 0.57
CA PRO A 608 31.64 -3.48 -0.60
C PRO A 608 30.93 -2.18 -0.90
N THR A 609 31.05 -1.69 -2.13
CA THR A 609 30.43 -0.45 -2.61
C THR A 609 28.98 -0.65 -3.06
N LEU A 610 28.31 0.44 -3.48
CA LEU A 610 26.99 0.36 -4.12
C LEU A 610 27.06 -0.43 -5.44
N ASP A 611 28.18 -0.32 -6.17
CA ASP A 611 28.42 -1.04 -7.43
C ASP A 611 28.50 -2.56 -7.22
N THR A 612 28.97 -3.01 -6.07
CA THR A 612 28.98 -4.44 -5.71
C THR A 612 27.56 -5.03 -5.70
N ARG A 613 26.56 -4.25 -5.29
CA ARG A 613 25.14 -4.69 -5.33
C ARG A 613 24.63 -4.83 -6.77
N ILE A 614 25.06 -3.94 -7.67
CA ILE A 614 24.77 -4.02 -9.10
C ILE A 614 25.43 -5.29 -9.68
N GLY A 615 26.68 -5.56 -9.36
CA GLY A 615 27.40 -6.75 -9.79
C GLY A 615 26.77 -8.06 -9.31
N LEU A 616 26.29 -8.10 -8.07
CA LEU A 616 25.54 -9.24 -7.54
C LEU A 616 24.21 -9.44 -8.28
N ALA A 617 23.47 -8.37 -8.57
CA ALA A 617 22.24 -8.45 -9.36
C ALA A 617 22.53 -8.91 -10.81
N ALA A 618 23.66 -8.49 -11.39
CA ALA A 618 24.11 -8.93 -12.71
C ALA A 618 24.50 -10.42 -12.70
N HIS A 619 25.13 -10.92 -11.62
CA HIS A 619 25.43 -12.34 -11.44
C HIS A 619 24.16 -13.18 -11.32
N ASP A 620 23.21 -12.74 -10.51
CA ASP A 620 21.93 -13.42 -10.36
C ASP A 620 21.17 -13.47 -11.70
N PHE A 621 21.11 -12.34 -12.42
CA PHE A 621 20.50 -12.26 -13.74
C PHE A 621 21.18 -13.23 -14.73
N ALA A 622 22.50 -13.19 -14.84
CA ALA A 622 23.27 -14.07 -15.73
C ALA A 622 23.08 -15.56 -15.38
N SER A 623 22.98 -15.88 -14.09
CA SER A 623 22.76 -17.25 -13.61
C SER A 623 21.36 -17.74 -13.97
N LEU A 624 20.33 -16.91 -13.82
CA LEU A 624 18.94 -17.23 -14.13
C LEU A 624 18.69 -17.44 -15.64
N LEU A 625 19.46 -16.79 -16.51
CA LEU A 625 19.44 -17.05 -17.96
C LEU A 625 19.93 -18.47 -18.32
N GLY A 626 20.50 -19.22 -17.38
CA GLY A 626 20.87 -20.61 -17.52
C GLY A 626 19.69 -21.60 -17.47
N ALA A 627 18.49 -21.21 -17.09
CA ALA A 627 17.31 -22.09 -17.04
C ALA A 627 16.93 -22.64 -18.43
N PRO A 628 16.26 -23.83 -18.52
CA PRO A 628 15.86 -24.41 -19.80
C PRO A 628 15.05 -23.44 -20.66
N GLU A 629 13.98 -22.87 -20.14
CA GLU A 629 13.16 -21.85 -20.80
C GLU A 629 13.20 -20.56 -19.97
N VAL A 630 13.39 -19.42 -20.65
CA VAL A 630 13.41 -18.11 -20.03
C VAL A 630 12.47 -17.17 -20.77
N LEU A 631 11.58 -16.54 -20.02
CA LEU A 631 10.71 -15.46 -20.49
C LEU A 631 11.14 -14.16 -19.79
N LEU A 632 11.53 -13.18 -20.58
CA LEU A 632 11.85 -11.83 -20.11
C LEU A 632 10.62 -10.96 -20.30
N THR A 633 10.19 -10.24 -19.26
CA THR A 633 9.04 -9.32 -19.37
C THR A 633 9.36 -7.93 -18.87
N ARG A 634 8.71 -6.94 -19.48
CA ARG A 634 8.72 -5.56 -19.03
C ARG A 634 7.45 -4.80 -19.42
N ALA A 635 7.07 -3.85 -18.62
CA ALA A 635 6.09 -2.83 -18.97
C ALA A 635 6.80 -1.65 -19.67
N ARG A 636 6.23 -1.16 -20.78
CA ARG A 636 6.78 0.02 -21.51
C ARG A 636 6.45 1.35 -20.87
N ARG A 637 5.46 1.37 -19.97
CA ARG A 637 5.05 2.54 -19.19
C ARG A 637 4.78 2.11 -17.76
N ASP A 638 5.01 3.01 -16.82
CA ASP A 638 4.47 2.93 -15.48
C ASP A 638 3.16 3.76 -15.38
N SER A 639 2.69 4.04 -14.17
CA SER A 639 1.49 4.85 -13.95
C SER A 639 1.64 6.32 -14.35
N LYS A 640 2.87 6.80 -14.56
CA LYS A 640 3.18 8.22 -14.79
C LYS A 640 3.88 8.49 -16.12
N SER A 641 4.80 7.60 -16.53
CA SER A 641 5.72 7.87 -17.63
C SER A 641 6.12 6.63 -18.44
N PRO A 642 6.70 6.78 -19.64
CA PRO A 642 7.40 5.70 -20.30
C PRO A 642 8.58 5.22 -19.46
N THR A 643 8.81 3.89 -19.44
CA THR A 643 9.92 3.25 -18.73
C THR A 643 11.11 3.02 -19.66
N VAL A 644 12.31 3.02 -19.10
CA VAL A 644 13.53 2.62 -19.81
C VAL A 644 13.78 1.14 -19.59
N ALA A 645 14.11 0.39 -20.66
CA ALA A 645 14.47 -1.00 -20.53
C ALA A 645 15.74 -1.17 -19.69
N SER A 646 15.79 -2.25 -18.88
CA SER A 646 16.96 -2.59 -18.09
C SER A 646 18.22 -2.65 -18.96
N ARG A 647 19.33 -2.11 -18.44
CA ARG A 647 20.65 -2.21 -19.10
C ARG A 647 21.04 -3.66 -19.39
N PHE A 648 20.61 -4.62 -18.58
CA PHE A 648 20.85 -6.04 -18.82
C PHE A 648 20.08 -6.54 -20.04
N LEU A 649 18.83 -6.15 -20.19
CA LEU A 649 18.00 -6.47 -21.37
C LEU A 649 18.55 -5.81 -22.63
N LEU A 650 18.99 -4.54 -22.56
CA LEU A 650 19.57 -3.80 -23.69
C LEU A 650 20.84 -4.51 -24.20
N ARG A 651 21.70 -5.00 -23.32
CA ARG A 651 22.91 -5.74 -23.68
C ARG A 651 22.59 -7.07 -24.40
N LEU A 652 21.60 -7.83 -23.88
CA LEU A 652 21.13 -9.05 -24.54
C LEU A 652 20.56 -8.78 -25.94
N ASN A 653 19.77 -7.73 -26.09
CA ASN A 653 19.24 -7.31 -27.39
C ASN A 653 20.35 -6.89 -28.36
N ALA A 654 21.32 -6.12 -27.90
CA ALA A 654 22.45 -5.64 -28.71
C ALA A 654 23.26 -6.81 -29.28
N ILE A 655 23.69 -7.74 -28.40
CA ILE A 655 24.53 -8.86 -28.85
C ILE A 655 23.78 -9.85 -29.73
N SER A 656 22.47 -10.08 -29.47
CA SER A 656 21.69 -11.06 -30.24
C SER A 656 21.13 -10.52 -31.57
N GLY A 657 21.18 -9.20 -31.77
CA GLY A 657 20.48 -8.53 -32.87
C GLY A 657 18.97 -8.49 -32.69
N GLY A 658 18.49 -8.65 -31.47
CA GLY A 658 17.09 -8.64 -31.03
C GLY A 658 16.63 -10.02 -30.56
N LEU A 659 15.97 -10.03 -29.39
CA LEU A 659 15.41 -11.24 -28.79
C LEU A 659 14.10 -11.65 -29.48
N PRO A 660 13.82 -12.95 -29.64
CA PRO A 660 12.53 -13.43 -30.15
C PRO A 660 11.40 -12.99 -29.23
N ARG A 661 10.38 -12.31 -29.79
CA ARG A 661 9.21 -11.87 -29.06
C ARG A 661 8.17 -12.98 -28.89
N ASN A 662 7.56 -13.06 -27.71
CA ASN A 662 6.41 -13.93 -27.47
C ASN A 662 5.11 -13.22 -27.85
N ARG A 663 4.90 -13.01 -29.15
CA ARG A 663 3.72 -12.30 -29.71
C ARG A 663 2.40 -13.00 -29.39
N THR A 664 2.40 -14.32 -29.21
CA THR A 664 1.20 -15.07 -28.83
C THR A 664 0.75 -14.66 -27.44
N LEU A 665 1.67 -14.62 -26.47
CA LEU A 665 1.38 -14.21 -25.12
C LEU A 665 0.91 -12.75 -25.05
N GLU A 666 1.60 -11.84 -25.76
CA GLU A 666 1.22 -10.43 -25.85
C GLU A 666 -0.20 -10.27 -26.39
N ARG A 667 -0.58 -11.02 -27.41
CA ARG A 667 -1.93 -11.00 -27.99
C ARG A 667 -2.98 -11.59 -27.04
N LEU A 668 -2.70 -12.74 -26.39
CA LEU A 668 -3.62 -13.35 -25.44
C LEU A 668 -3.90 -12.43 -24.26
N THR A 669 -2.88 -11.72 -23.77
CA THR A 669 -3.02 -10.74 -22.71
C THR A 669 -3.97 -9.61 -23.12
N ALA A 670 -3.83 -9.07 -24.31
CA ALA A 670 -4.70 -8.02 -24.83
C ALA A 670 -6.15 -8.49 -25.01
N VAL A 671 -6.36 -9.73 -25.49
CA VAL A 671 -7.71 -10.29 -25.71
C VAL A 671 -8.48 -10.50 -24.41
N LEU A 672 -7.80 -10.80 -23.29
CA LEU A 672 -8.47 -10.99 -22.00
C LEU A 672 -9.14 -9.71 -21.47
N ASP A 673 -8.59 -8.55 -21.79
CA ASP A 673 -9.09 -7.25 -21.35
C ASP A 673 -9.89 -6.54 -22.48
N ASP A 674 -10.06 -7.20 -23.64
CA ASP A 674 -10.85 -6.66 -24.75
C ASP A 674 -12.34 -6.79 -24.44
N ALA A 675 -12.95 -5.68 -24.10
CA ALA A 675 -14.40 -5.59 -23.86
C ALA A 675 -15.24 -5.72 -25.15
N GLY A 676 -14.61 -5.82 -26.33
CA GLY A 676 -15.30 -5.78 -27.60
C GLY A 676 -15.78 -4.37 -27.99
N PRO A 677 -16.67 -4.26 -28.97
CA PRO A 677 -17.18 -2.99 -29.46
C PRO A 677 -17.98 -2.27 -28.34
N SER A 678 -17.74 -0.99 -28.20
CA SER A 678 -18.51 -0.16 -27.28
C SER A 678 -19.96 -0.04 -27.73
N HIS A 679 -20.90 -0.34 -26.83
CA HIS A 679 -22.33 -0.15 -27.03
C HIS A 679 -22.81 0.99 -26.11
N PRO A 680 -22.80 2.25 -26.58
CA PRO A 680 -23.24 3.36 -25.76
C PRO A 680 -24.74 3.20 -25.40
N VAL A 681 -25.09 3.55 -24.20
CA VAL A 681 -26.48 3.50 -23.72
C VAL A 681 -27.26 4.65 -24.33
N SER A 682 -28.48 4.37 -24.73
CA SER A 682 -29.43 5.41 -25.14
C SER A 682 -29.91 6.19 -23.92
N LYS A 683 -30.39 7.42 -24.16
CA LYS A 683 -30.96 8.30 -23.14
C LYS A 683 -32.04 7.56 -22.34
N PRO A 684 -31.90 7.44 -21.00
CA PRO A 684 -32.86 6.71 -20.18
C PRO A 684 -34.22 7.41 -20.16
N ALA A 685 -35.27 6.61 -20.30
CA ALA A 685 -36.66 7.08 -20.24
C ALA A 685 -37.56 5.98 -19.64
N PRO A 686 -37.42 5.64 -18.33
CA PRO A 686 -38.21 4.60 -17.70
C PRO A 686 -39.69 4.99 -17.65
N SER A 687 -40.55 3.99 -17.83
CA SER A 687 -42.02 4.18 -17.80
C SER A 687 -42.65 3.21 -16.80
N PRO A 688 -42.57 3.49 -15.48
CA PRO A 688 -43.22 2.68 -14.47
C PRO A 688 -44.74 2.67 -14.65
N PRO A 689 -45.43 1.57 -14.26
CA PRO A 689 -46.87 1.50 -14.34
C PRO A 689 -47.53 2.53 -13.39
N PRO A 690 -48.81 2.91 -13.62
CA PRO A 690 -49.50 3.98 -12.84
C PRO A 690 -49.48 3.74 -11.32
N GLU A 691 -49.58 2.50 -10.88
CA GLU A 691 -49.63 2.12 -9.46
C GLU A 691 -48.31 2.42 -8.71
N GLN A 692 -47.21 2.58 -9.43
CA GLN A 692 -45.90 2.94 -8.88
C GLN A 692 -45.64 4.44 -8.91
N ARG A 693 -46.52 5.21 -9.59
CA ARG A 693 -46.38 6.68 -9.68
C ARG A 693 -46.92 7.32 -8.40
N PRO A 694 -46.23 8.32 -7.84
CA PRO A 694 -46.64 8.91 -6.59
C PRO A 694 -47.93 9.76 -6.78
N ASP A 695 -48.86 9.63 -5.84
CA ASP A 695 -50.06 10.41 -5.69
C ASP A 695 -49.86 11.70 -4.83
N ARG A 696 -48.62 11.88 -4.32
CA ARG A 696 -48.18 12.99 -3.50
C ARG A 696 -46.85 13.53 -3.97
N ILE A 697 -46.69 14.86 -3.96
CA ILE A 697 -45.44 15.51 -4.40
C ILE A 697 -45.16 16.76 -3.58
N SER A 698 -43.87 17.00 -3.24
CA SER A 698 -43.48 18.28 -2.61
C SER A 698 -43.31 19.39 -3.63
N VAL A 699 -43.61 20.64 -3.24
CA VAL A 699 -43.46 21.81 -4.10
C VAL A 699 -42.10 21.94 -4.76
N THR A 700 -41.02 21.55 -4.06
CA THR A 700 -39.64 21.59 -4.57
C THR A 700 -39.35 20.46 -5.55
N ALA A 701 -40.07 19.34 -5.49
CA ALA A 701 -39.85 18.19 -6.38
C ALA A 701 -40.52 18.44 -7.76
N VAL A 702 -41.48 19.32 -7.86
CA VAL A 702 -42.18 19.67 -9.12
C VAL A 702 -41.20 20.25 -10.15
N ASP A 703 -40.34 21.15 -9.73
CA ASP A 703 -39.35 21.77 -10.62
C ASP A 703 -38.37 20.72 -11.20
N ARG A 704 -37.97 19.77 -10.34
CA ARG A 704 -37.16 18.62 -10.77
C ARG A 704 -37.92 17.72 -11.76
N LEU A 705 -39.15 17.38 -11.46
CA LEU A 705 -40.00 16.56 -12.35
C LEU A 705 -40.08 17.15 -13.76
N LYS A 706 -40.18 18.48 -13.87
CA LYS A 706 -40.26 19.17 -15.15
C LYS A 706 -38.91 19.28 -15.88
N ALA A 707 -37.83 19.51 -15.16
CA ALA A 707 -36.51 19.72 -15.73
C ALA A 707 -35.83 18.38 -16.07
N ASP A 708 -35.85 17.43 -15.14
CA ASP A 708 -35.23 16.12 -15.23
C ASP A 708 -36.13 15.05 -14.63
N PRO A 709 -37.14 14.55 -15.41
CA PRO A 709 -38.04 13.51 -14.92
C PRO A 709 -37.32 12.27 -14.41
N PHE A 710 -36.16 11.84 -15.03
CA PHE A 710 -35.40 10.70 -14.55
C PHE A 710 -34.84 10.92 -13.14
N ALA A 711 -34.31 12.11 -12.84
CA ALA A 711 -33.82 12.44 -11.50
C ALA A 711 -34.98 12.39 -10.47
N PHE A 712 -36.16 12.82 -10.84
CA PHE A 712 -37.37 12.67 -10.02
C PHE A 712 -37.75 11.18 -9.84
N TYR A 713 -37.74 10.37 -10.91
CA TYR A 713 -37.99 8.93 -10.85
C TYR A 713 -37.03 8.23 -9.90
N ALA A 714 -35.72 8.52 -10.04
CA ALA A 714 -34.69 7.95 -9.18
C ALA A 714 -34.92 8.29 -7.69
N GLN A 715 -35.31 9.53 -7.40
CA GLN A 715 -35.52 9.98 -6.03
C GLN A 715 -36.85 9.53 -5.43
N ALA A 716 -37.97 9.73 -6.17
CA ALA A 716 -39.30 9.57 -5.63
C ALA A 716 -39.79 8.10 -5.73
N ILE A 717 -39.50 7.42 -6.84
CA ILE A 717 -39.97 6.05 -7.10
C ILE A 717 -38.95 5.02 -6.66
N LEU A 718 -37.67 5.14 -7.09
CA LEU A 718 -36.61 4.23 -6.68
C LEU A 718 -36.09 4.52 -5.25
N ARG A 719 -36.44 5.68 -4.68
CA ARG A 719 -36.01 6.14 -3.35
C ARG A 719 -34.50 6.20 -3.16
N LEU A 720 -33.78 6.45 -4.24
CA LEU A 720 -32.32 6.61 -4.20
C LEU A 720 -31.97 7.99 -3.65
N ARG A 721 -31.04 8.02 -2.73
CA ARG A 721 -30.50 9.26 -2.17
C ARG A 721 -28.97 9.15 -2.13
N ALA A 722 -28.28 10.23 -2.48
CA ALA A 722 -26.85 10.33 -2.24
C ALA A 722 -26.57 10.22 -0.73
N LEU A 723 -25.53 9.48 -0.39
CA LEU A 723 -25.03 9.45 0.98
C LEU A 723 -24.12 10.66 1.18
N ASP A 724 -24.29 11.37 2.25
CA ASP A 724 -23.35 12.41 2.63
C ASP A 724 -21.96 11.78 2.87
N PRO A 725 -20.86 12.47 2.54
CA PRO A 725 -19.51 12.00 2.89
C PRO A 725 -19.37 11.78 4.39
N ILE A 726 -18.43 10.90 4.77
CA ILE A 726 -18.04 10.77 6.16
C ILE A 726 -17.04 11.88 6.45
N ASP A 727 -17.16 12.53 7.62
CA ASP A 727 -16.25 13.61 8.03
C ASP A 727 -16.28 14.78 7.05
N ASP A 728 -17.49 15.12 6.61
CA ASP A 728 -17.72 16.18 5.63
C ASP A 728 -17.51 17.57 6.26
N GLU A 729 -16.99 18.49 5.46
CA GLU A 729 -16.99 19.90 5.84
C GLU A 729 -18.43 20.41 5.86
N HIS A 730 -18.72 21.44 6.65
CA HIS A 730 -20.02 22.08 6.71
C HIS A 730 -20.41 22.61 5.32
N THR A 731 -21.30 21.87 4.64
CA THR A 731 -21.74 22.12 3.26
C THR A 731 -22.60 23.38 3.14
N ALA A 732 -22.87 23.79 1.89
CA ALA A 732 -23.86 24.84 1.59
C ALA A 732 -25.26 24.52 2.18
N ARG A 733 -25.63 23.23 2.23
CA ARG A 733 -26.87 22.75 2.83
C ARG A 733 -26.92 23.00 4.35
N TRP A 734 -25.83 22.72 5.07
CA TRP A 734 -25.73 23.02 6.49
C TRP A 734 -25.85 24.53 6.76
N LYS A 735 -25.16 25.37 5.96
CA LYS A 735 -25.28 26.82 6.04
C LYS A 735 -26.73 27.29 5.83
N GLY A 736 -27.44 26.64 4.91
CA GLY A 736 -28.89 26.87 4.70
C GLY A 736 -29.69 26.58 5.95
N ASN A 737 -29.55 25.38 6.53
CA ASN A 737 -30.27 24.95 7.70
C ASN A 737 -30.05 25.88 8.91
N VAL A 738 -28.80 26.28 9.16
CA VAL A 738 -28.46 27.25 10.24
C VAL A 738 -29.17 28.58 10.06
N VAL A 739 -29.22 29.10 8.83
CA VAL A 739 -29.94 30.35 8.56
C VAL A 739 -31.42 30.22 8.83
N HIS A 740 -32.05 29.16 8.34
CA HIS A 740 -33.50 28.91 8.58
C HIS A 740 -33.79 28.77 10.09
N GLU A 741 -32.93 28.07 10.84
CA GLU A 741 -33.05 27.92 12.29
C GLU A 741 -32.94 29.27 13.02
N VAL A 742 -32.00 30.14 12.66
CA VAL A 742 -31.87 31.49 13.23
C VAL A 742 -33.13 32.29 12.97
N LEU A 743 -33.65 32.29 11.73
CA LEU A 743 -34.79 33.06 11.32
C LEU A 743 -36.12 32.53 11.91
N GLN A 744 -36.23 31.20 12.03
CA GLN A 744 -37.36 30.54 12.69
C GLN A 744 -37.43 30.93 14.18
N HIS A 745 -36.32 30.78 14.92
CA HIS A 745 -36.23 31.12 16.33
C HIS A 745 -36.47 32.63 16.58
N TRP A 746 -35.99 33.47 15.65
CA TRP A 746 -36.24 34.92 15.72
C TRP A 746 -37.73 35.25 15.62
N GLN A 747 -38.45 34.59 14.69
CA GLN A 747 -39.90 34.78 14.57
C GLN A 747 -40.65 34.22 15.78
N GLN A 748 -40.29 33.01 16.26
CA GLN A 748 -41.03 32.33 17.35
C GLN A 748 -40.79 32.92 18.74
N HIS A 749 -39.60 33.44 19.00
CA HIS A 749 -39.22 33.89 20.36
C HIS A 749 -39.05 35.40 20.48
N ASP A 750 -38.70 36.09 19.40
CA ASP A 750 -38.45 37.53 19.42
C ASP A 750 -39.53 38.31 18.64
N ASN A 751 -40.60 37.65 18.17
CA ASN A 751 -41.67 38.24 17.40
C ASN A 751 -41.18 39.14 16.24
N CYS A 752 -40.12 38.70 15.56
CA CYS A 752 -39.46 39.44 14.49
C CYS A 752 -38.93 40.85 14.91
N ASP A 753 -38.54 41.04 16.18
CA ASP A 753 -37.89 42.29 16.58
C ASP A 753 -36.57 42.45 15.78
N PRO A 754 -36.45 43.51 14.95
CA PRO A 754 -35.26 43.75 14.16
C PRO A 754 -33.94 43.86 14.96
N ASP A 755 -34.02 44.33 16.22
CA ASP A 755 -32.82 44.48 17.07
C ASP A 755 -32.40 43.16 17.76
N GLY A 756 -33.31 42.20 17.86
CA GLY A 756 -33.08 40.86 18.42
C GLY A 756 -32.38 39.88 17.47
N LEU A 757 -32.43 40.11 16.11
CA LEU A 757 -31.98 39.14 15.12
C LEU A 757 -30.47 38.95 15.13
N ARG A 758 -29.67 40.02 15.14
CA ARG A 758 -28.22 39.95 15.17
C ARG A 758 -27.64 39.25 16.41
N PRO A 759 -28.08 39.61 17.65
CA PRO A 759 -27.62 38.89 18.85
C PRO A 759 -27.96 37.40 18.85
N ARG A 760 -29.05 36.98 18.20
CA ARG A 760 -29.42 35.59 18.04
C ARG A 760 -28.47 34.85 17.08
N ALA A 761 -28.15 35.46 15.96
CA ALA A 761 -27.18 34.90 15.00
C ALA A 761 -25.79 34.79 15.62
N GLU A 762 -25.36 35.79 16.39
CA GLU A 762 -24.04 35.77 17.07
C GLU A 762 -23.95 34.66 18.12
N ARG A 763 -25.01 34.39 18.88
CA ARG A 763 -25.06 33.27 19.84
C ARG A 763 -24.93 31.92 19.15
N LEU A 764 -25.63 31.71 18.05
CA LEU A 764 -25.54 30.47 17.29
C LEU A 764 -24.14 30.26 16.67
N LEU A 765 -23.53 31.34 16.15
CA LEU A 765 -22.18 31.31 15.61
C LEU A 765 -21.08 31.08 16.66
N ALA A 766 -21.38 31.35 17.93
CA ALA A 766 -20.45 31.09 19.04
C ALA A 766 -20.39 29.62 19.45
N ASP A 767 -21.27 28.77 18.91
CA ASP A 767 -21.28 27.33 19.22
C ASP A 767 -19.91 26.70 18.89
N GLU A 768 -19.36 25.97 19.86
CA GLU A 768 -18.04 25.31 19.76
C GLU A 768 -18.03 24.18 18.70
N ALA A 769 -19.19 23.62 18.37
CA ALA A 769 -19.32 22.63 17.31
C ALA A 769 -18.98 23.18 15.91
N ILE A 770 -18.96 24.50 15.73
CA ILE A 770 -18.61 25.13 14.44
C ILE A 770 -17.10 25.31 14.33
N HIS A 771 -16.50 24.70 13.33
CA HIS A 771 -15.05 24.78 13.07
C HIS A 771 -14.57 26.26 13.03
N PRO A 772 -13.50 26.66 13.76
CA PRO A 772 -13.06 28.04 13.88
C PRO A 772 -12.80 28.75 12.55
N MET A 773 -12.26 28.06 11.55
CA MET A 773 -12.01 28.61 10.20
C MET A 773 -13.32 28.95 9.47
N LEU A 774 -14.32 28.08 9.58
CA LEU A 774 -15.65 28.33 9.01
C LEU A 774 -16.31 29.53 9.69
N ARG A 775 -16.22 29.62 11.01
CA ARG A 775 -16.68 30.75 11.81
C ARG A 775 -16.03 32.05 11.31
N ALA A 776 -14.71 32.07 11.19
CA ALA A 776 -13.96 33.26 10.74
C ALA A 776 -14.33 33.70 9.32
N LEU A 777 -14.54 32.76 8.39
CA LEU A 777 -14.82 33.07 6.97
C LEU A 777 -16.30 33.35 6.69
N TRP A 778 -17.22 32.71 7.40
CA TRP A 778 -18.66 32.78 7.13
C TRP A 778 -19.41 33.75 8.01
N ALA A 779 -19.05 33.89 9.29
CA ALA A 779 -19.75 34.76 10.22
C ALA A 779 -19.88 36.22 9.73
N PRO A 780 -18.85 36.91 9.23
CA PRO A 780 -18.97 38.27 8.75
C PRO A 780 -20.02 38.42 7.63
N ARG A 781 -20.08 37.44 6.73
CA ARG A 781 -20.98 37.43 5.56
C ARG A 781 -22.41 37.16 5.99
N LEU A 782 -22.60 36.24 6.93
CA LEU A 782 -23.93 35.98 7.48
C LEU A 782 -24.45 37.17 8.26
N LEU A 783 -23.64 37.80 9.10
CA LEU A 783 -24.06 38.96 9.90
C LEU A 783 -24.41 40.16 9.01
N GLU A 784 -23.70 40.39 7.90
CA GLU A 784 -24.08 41.42 6.91
C GLU A 784 -25.45 41.13 6.28
N ALA A 785 -25.72 39.86 5.93
CA ALA A 785 -27.02 39.45 5.41
C ALA A 785 -28.14 39.55 6.47
N ILE A 786 -27.83 39.23 7.73
CA ILE A 786 -28.76 39.37 8.88
C ILE A 786 -29.11 40.85 9.11
N ASP A 787 -28.13 41.75 9.05
CA ASP A 787 -28.39 43.21 9.18
C ASP A 787 -29.29 43.74 8.05
N TRP A 788 -29.14 43.18 6.84
CA TRP A 788 -30.03 43.49 5.74
C TRP A 788 -31.46 43.01 6.02
N ILE A 789 -31.67 41.78 6.54
CA ILE A 789 -32.99 41.29 6.91
C ILE A 789 -33.61 42.18 8.00
N ALA A 790 -32.83 42.53 9.03
CA ALA A 790 -33.31 43.44 10.10
C ALA A 790 -33.75 44.81 9.53
N SER A 791 -33.01 45.32 8.53
CA SER A 791 -33.40 46.58 7.86
C SER A 791 -34.68 46.43 7.03
N LEU A 792 -34.84 45.31 6.31
CA LEU A 792 -36.03 45.00 5.53
C LEU A 792 -37.22 44.84 6.44
N GLU A 793 -37.07 44.17 7.58
CA GLU A 793 -38.15 43.99 8.54
C GLU A 793 -38.65 45.31 9.14
N ARG A 794 -37.74 46.27 9.48
CA ARG A 794 -38.14 47.60 9.91
C ARG A 794 -39.02 48.33 8.86
N THR A 795 -38.69 48.15 7.58
CA THR A 795 -39.48 48.70 6.46
C THR A 795 -40.86 48.03 6.40
N ASN A 796 -40.90 46.70 6.46
CA ASN A 796 -42.13 45.91 6.43
C ASN A 796 -43.08 46.28 7.60
N GLN A 797 -42.58 46.44 8.82
CA GLN A 797 -43.35 46.83 9.99
C GLN A 797 -43.87 48.27 9.85
N ALA A 798 -43.04 49.18 9.27
CA ALA A 798 -43.50 50.56 9.01
C ALA A 798 -44.59 50.61 7.95
N GLU A 799 -44.65 49.67 7.04
CA GLU A 799 -45.72 49.51 6.03
C GLU A 799 -46.93 48.73 6.55
N GLY A 800 -46.98 48.38 7.86
CA GLY A 800 -48.10 47.69 8.48
C GLY A 800 -48.16 46.19 8.23
N ARG A 801 -47.03 45.58 7.79
CA ARG A 801 -46.94 44.13 7.56
C ARG A 801 -46.70 43.40 8.88
N LEU A 802 -47.44 42.29 9.10
CA LEU A 802 -47.38 41.52 10.37
C LEU A 802 -46.97 40.08 10.08
N PRO A 803 -45.89 39.56 10.73
CA PRO A 803 -45.56 38.12 10.64
C PRO A 803 -46.68 37.24 11.20
N LEU A 804 -47.10 36.20 10.46
CA LEU A 804 -48.10 35.25 10.91
C LEU A 804 -47.56 33.90 11.29
N ALA A 805 -46.72 33.30 10.43
CA ALA A 805 -46.25 31.96 10.61
C ALA A 805 -44.81 31.78 10.06
N ALA A 806 -44.05 30.88 10.68
CA ALA A 806 -42.74 30.43 10.21
C ALA A 806 -42.71 28.91 10.11
N GLU A 807 -41.98 28.42 9.09
CA GLU A 807 -41.70 27.00 8.89
C GLU A 807 -42.94 26.11 8.96
N LEU A 808 -44.09 26.63 8.46
CA LEU A 808 -45.38 25.95 8.55
C LEU A 808 -45.55 24.96 7.39
N LYS A 809 -45.95 23.74 7.71
CA LYS A 809 -46.32 22.71 6.71
C LYS A 809 -47.77 22.93 6.27
N GLY A 810 -47.97 22.73 4.96
CA GLY A 810 -49.30 22.76 4.39
C GLY A 810 -49.42 21.80 3.22
N GLU A 811 -50.66 21.44 2.89
CA GLU A 811 -50.95 20.54 1.76
C GLU A 811 -52.29 20.89 1.15
N THR A 812 -52.44 20.61 -0.14
CA THR A 812 -53.72 20.72 -0.84
C THR A 812 -53.76 19.83 -2.07
N ALA A 813 -54.94 19.40 -2.49
CA ALA A 813 -55.09 18.62 -3.71
C ALA A 813 -55.14 19.55 -4.95
N ILE A 814 -54.22 19.35 -5.87
CA ILE A 814 -54.14 20.04 -7.16
C ILE A 814 -54.11 19.02 -8.29
N ALA A 815 -55.04 19.09 -9.22
CA ALA A 815 -55.11 18.18 -10.38
C ALA A 815 -55.11 16.68 -9.99
N GLY A 816 -55.75 16.33 -8.85
CA GLY A 816 -55.83 14.95 -8.36
C GLY A 816 -54.56 14.44 -7.63
N ILE A 817 -53.56 15.27 -7.47
CA ILE A 817 -52.33 14.97 -6.74
C ILE A 817 -52.26 15.79 -5.46
N MET A 818 -51.87 15.18 -4.35
CA MET A 818 -51.62 15.88 -3.10
C MET A 818 -50.31 16.64 -3.19
N VAL A 819 -50.34 17.95 -3.18
CA VAL A 819 -49.18 18.83 -3.19
C VAL A 819 -48.89 19.27 -1.75
N GLU A 820 -47.71 18.95 -1.27
CA GLU A 820 -47.27 19.32 0.07
C GLU A 820 -46.09 20.31 0.02
N GLY A 821 -46.03 21.24 0.96
CA GLY A 821 -44.98 22.21 1.04
C GLY A 821 -44.77 22.71 2.44
N ARG A 822 -43.59 23.22 2.69
CA ARG A 822 -43.24 23.96 3.90
C ARG A 822 -42.92 25.38 3.48
N VAL A 823 -43.64 26.34 4.05
CA VAL A 823 -43.37 27.75 3.80
C VAL A 823 -42.41 28.27 4.88
N ASP A 824 -41.35 28.98 4.48
CA ASP A 824 -40.40 29.53 5.43
C ASP A 824 -41.02 30.62 6.31
N ARG A 825 -41.81 31.53 5.69
CA ARG A 825 -42.50 32.61 6.39
C ARG A 825 -43.76 33.03 5.64
N ILE A 826 -44.80 33.32 6.40
CA ILE A 826 -46.04 33.98 5.93
C ILE A 826 -46.26 35.25 6.73
N ASP A 827 -46.48 36.36 6.04
CA ASP A 827 -46.88 37.64 6.67
C ASP A 827 -48.25 38.06 6.20
N ARG A 828 -48.95 38.84 7.01
CA ARG A 828 -50.17 39.56 6.63
C ARG A 828 -49.78 40.97 6.16
N VAL A 829 -50.12 41.29 4.94
CA VAL A 829 -49.97 42.66 4.43
C VAL A 829 -51.04 43.59 4.93
N ALA A 830 -50.85 44.92 4.83
CA ALA A 830 -51.74 45.93 5.38
C ALA A 830 -53.23 45.83 4.86
N ASP A 831 -53.39 45.36 3.63
CA ASP A 831 -54.73 45.18 2.98
C ASP A 831 -55.41 43.88 3.38
N GLY A 832 -54.78 43.06 4.24
CA GLY A 832 -55.32 41.81 4.79
C GLY A 832 -54.95 40.56 4.02
N GLY A 833 -54.26 40.68 2.89
CA GLY A 833 -53.72 39.57 2.09
C GLY A 833 -52.49 38.88 2.73
N LEU A 834 -52.01 37.83 2.06
CA LEU A 834 -50.83 37.08 2.51
C LEU A 834 -49.62 37.38 1.65
N ALA A 835 -48.47 37.51 2.29
CA ALA A 835 -47.17 37.49 1.64
C ALA A 835 -46.49 36.12 1.92
N ILE A 836 -46.15 35.40 0.84
CA ILE A 836 -45.44 34.11 0.90
C ILE A 836 -43.96 34.35 0.67
N ILE A 837 -43.14 34.03 1.64
CA ILE A 837 -41.70 34.31 1.68
C ILE A 837 -40.91 33.00 1.74
N ASP A 838 -39.84 32.92 0.96
CA ASP A 838 -38.89 31.82 0.96
C ASP A 838 -37.44 32.36 1.06
N TYR A 839 -36.69 31.85 2.01
CA TYR A 839 -35.32 32.26 2.27
C TYR A 839 -34.32 31.51 1.38
N LYS A 840 -33.40 32.20 0.73
CA LYS A 840 -32.38 31.59 -0.10
C LYS A 840 -30.97 32.00 0.38
N THR A 841 -30.19 31.06 0.83
CA THR A 841 -28.78 31.29 1.15
C THR A 841 -27.91 31.41 -0.12
N GLY A 842 -28.37 30.86 -1.24
CA GLY A 842 -27.82 31.00 -2.59
C GLY A 842 -28.56 32.05 -3.45
N GLN A 843 -28.25 32.05 -4.74
CA GLN A 843 -28.97 32.92 -5.70
C GLN A 843 -30.42 32.44 -5.85
N PRO A 844 -31.40 33.34 -5.84
CA PRO A 844 -32.79 33.01 -6.08
C PRO A 844 -33.00 32.58 -7.55
N PRO A 845 -34.10 31.85 -7.85
CA PRO A 845 -34.41 31.47 -9.23
C PRO A 845 -34.43 32.68 -10.16
N SER A 846 -34.04 32.48 -11.41
CA SER A 846 -34.09 33.57 -12.40
C SER A 846 -35.53 33.89 -12.80
N GLN A 847 -35.82 35.15 -13.18
CA GLN A 847 -37.14 35.57 -13.70
C GLN A 847 -37.58 34.66 -14.86
N LYS A 848 -36.60 34.30 -15.74
CA LYS A 848 -36.85 33.43 -16.88
C LYS A 848 -37.32 32.03 -16.43
N SER A 849 -36.69 31.43 -15.40
CA SER A 849 -37.10 30.10 -14.91
C SER A 849 -38.50 30.10 -14.30
N VAL A 850 -38.89 31.22 -13.66
CA VAL A 850 -40.24 31.41 -13.15
C VAL A 850 -41.24 31.54 -14.29
N THR A 851 -40.99 32.44 -15.25
CA THR A 851 -41.89 32.70 -16.38
C THR A 851 -42.06 31.46 -17.29
N GLU A 852 -41.03 30.66 -17.47
CA GLU A 852 -41.07 29.40 -18.24
C GLU A 852 -41.63 28.22 -17.41
N GLY A 853 -41.95 28.45 -16.13
CA GLY A 853 -42.55 27.47 -15.24
C GLY A 853 -41.64 26.38 -14.73
N PHE A 854 -40.31 26.64 -14.61
CA PHE A 854 -39.30 25.76 -14.01
C PHE A 854 -38.89 26.17 -12.59
N SER A 855 -39.66 27.12 -11.99
CA SER A 855 -39.55 27.48 -10.60
C SER A 855 -40.94 27.82 -10.08
N LEU A 856 -41.67 26.81 -9.64
CA LEU A 856 -43.08 26.89 -9.22
C LEU A 856 -43.26 26.96 -7.72
N GLN A 857 -42.19 26.85 -6.92
CA GLN A 857 -42.25 26.71 -5.46
C GLN A 857 -43.18 27.75 -4.80
N LEU A 858 -42.93 29.06 -5.00
CA LEU A 858 -43.75 30.11 -4.37
C LEU A 858 -45.19 30.12 -4.86
N GLY A 859 -45.42 29.88 -6.14
CA GLY A 859 -46.79 29.81 -6.71
C GLY A 859 -47.58 28.64 -6.15
N LEU A 860 -46.94 27.46 -5.98
CA LEU A 860 -47.57 26.27 -5.38
C LEU A 860 -47.84 26.48 -3.88
N LEU A 861 -46.88 27.08 -3.13
CA LEU A 861 -47.11 27.47 -1.73
C LEU A 861 -48.30 28.50 -1.62
N GLY A 862 -48.38 29.42 -2.55
CA GLY A 862 -49.53 30.33 -2.63
C GLY A 862 -50.83 29.59 -2.90
N LEU A 863 -50.88 28.60 -3.78
CA LEU A 863 -52.06 27.77 -4.01
C LEU A 863 -52.48 26.98 -2.75
N ILE A 864 -51.52 26.47 -1.99
CA ILE A 864 -51.79 25.83 -0.67
C ILE A 864 -52.41 26.86 0.28
N GLY A 865 -51.86 28.09 0.34
CA GLY A 865 -52.38 29.17 1.18
C GLY A 865 -53.82 29.58 0.80
N ARG A 866 -54.07 29.80 -0.50
CA ARG A 866 -55.40 30.12 -1.03
C ARG A 866 -56.45 29.03 -0.74
N ALA A 867 -56.04 27.79 -0.73
CA ALA A 867 -56.89 26.64 -0.39
C ALA A 867 -57.10 26.46 1.11
N GLY A 868 -56.50 27.28 1.96
CA GLY A 868 -56.52 27.11 3.42
C GLY A 868 -55.73 25.90 3.93
N GLY A 869 -54.76 25.41 3.14
CA GLY A 869 -53.94 24.23 3.47
C GLY A 869 -52.85 24.46 4.53
N PHE A 870 -52.69 25.67 5.03
CA PHE A 870 -51.86 26.00 6.17
C PHE A 870 -52.70 26.19 7.43
N GLU A 871 -52.45 25.41 8.46
CA GLU A 871 -53.23 25.46 9.70
C GLU A 871 -53.18 26.87 10.37
N GLY A 872 -54.34 27.46 10.69
CA GLY A 872 -54.40 28.74 11.37
C GLY A 872 -54.13 29.98 10.47
N VAL A 873 -53.88 29.80 9.17
CA VAL A 873 -53.65 30.90 8.23
C VAL A 873 -54.79 31.01 7.23
N THR A 874 -55.41 32.20 7.15
CA THR A 874 -56.48 32.48 6.22
C THR A 874 -56.19 33.82 5.50
N GLY A 875 -56.50 33.90 4.19
CA GLY A 875 -56.34 35.08 3.36
C GLY A 875 -55.89 34.71 1.93
N ASP A 876 -56.00 35.61 1.00
CA ASP A 876 -55.53 35.43 -0.36
C ASP A 876 -54.06 35.84 -0.48
N PRO A 877 -53.24 35.03 -1.16
CA PRO A 877 -51.84 35.39 -1.41
C PRO A 877 -51.72 36.54 -2.41
N GLU A 878 -51.13 37.66 -2.00
CA GLU A 878 -50.95 38.90 -2.78
C GLU A 878 -49.50 39.27 -3.04
N ALA A 879 -48.55 38.69 -2.30
CA ALA A 879 -47.16 38.97 -2.49
C ALA A 879 -46.31 37.67 -2.44
N PHE A 880 -45.32 37.55 -3.30
CA PHE A 880 -44.42 36.41 -3.41
C PHE A 880 -42.99 36.90 -3.41
N GLU A 881 -42.19 36.44 -2.43
CA GLU A 881 -40.88 37.03 -2.21
C GLU A 881 -39.80 35.95 -1.94
N TYR A 882 -38.67 36.08 -2.62
CA TYR A 882 -37.45 35.43 -2.24
C TYR A 882 -36.55 36.40 -1.47
N TRP A 883 -36.21 36.07 -0.24
CA TRP A 883 -35.20 36.82 0.53
C TRP A 883 -33.87 36.11 0.40
N SER A 884 -33.01 36.60 -0.49
CA SER A 884 -31.70 35.99 -0.77
C SER A 884 -30.62 36.62 0.07
N LEU A 885 -29.92 35.82 0.83
CA LEU A 885 -28.74 36.18 1.62
C LEU A 885 -27.45 36.12 0.82
N ALA A 886 -27.49 35.72 -0.45
CA ALA A 886 -26.33 35.65 -1.33
C ALA A 886 -25.81 37.07 -1.69
N ARG A 887 -24.52 37.13 -2.03
CA ARG A 887 -23.87 38.35 -2.49
C ARG A 887 -24.41 38.77 -3.87
N TYR A 888 -24.92 40.01 -3.95
CA TYR A 888 -25.37 40.61 -5.19
C TYR A 888 -24.84 42.04 -5.33
N ARG A 889 -24.15 42.35 -6.43
CA ARG A 889 -23.53 43.66 -6.70
C ARG A 889 -22.67 44.19 -5.53
N GLY A 890 -21.93 43.30 -4.89
CA GLY A 890 -20.99 43.69 -3.84
C GLY A 890 -21.52 43.67 -2.41
N LYS A 891 -22.86 43.57 -2.18
CA LYS A 891 -23.51 43.52 -0.88
C LYS A 891 -24.20 42.19 -0.66
N PHE A 892 -24.34 41.77 0.61
CA PHE A 892 -25.15 40.62 0.98
C PHE A 892 -26.58 41.07 1.27
N GLY A 893 -27.55 40.25 0.83
CA GLY A 893 -28.99 40.54 0.99
C GLY A 893 -29.65 41.14 -0.25
N ARG A 894 -30.73 40.52 -0.69
CA ARG A 894 -31.53 40.96 -1.82
C ARG A 894 -32.96 40.47 -1.75
N LEU A 895 -33.94 41.34 -1.91
CA LEU A 895 -35.32 40.98 -2.17
C LEU A 895 -35.53 40.76 -3.67
N MET A 896 -36.19 39.65 -4.04
CA MET A 896 -36.59 39.34 -5.41
C MET A 896 -38.10 38.96 -5.40
N ARG A 897 -38.89 39.62 -6.25
CA ARG A 897 -40.30 39.31 -6.49
C ARG A 897 -40.42 38.61 -7.84
N PRO A 898 -40.76 37.31 -7.85
CA PRO A 898 -40.88 36.53 -9.08
C PRO A 898 -42.10 36.85 -9.90
N ASP A 899 -43.14 37.44 -9.27
CA ASP A 899 -44.41 37.86 -9.85
C ASP A 899 -44.36 39.26 -10.47
N LYS A 900 -43.21 39.92 -10.55
CA LYS A 900 -43.02 41.32 -10.95
C LYS A 900 -43.82 41.74 -12.21
N ASP A 901 -43.93 40.82 -13.15
CA ASP A 901 -44.57 41.04 -14.46
C ASP A 901 -45.97 40.41 -14.55
N MET A 902 -46.56 39.90 -13.43
CA MET A 902 -47.85 39.23 -13.35
C MET A 902 -48.66 39.76 -12.16
N GLN A 903 -49.99 39.82 -12.30
CA GLN A 903 -50.82 40.03 -11.13
C GLN A 903 -50.81 38.80 -10.21
N PRO A 904 -50.99 38.90 -8.90
CA PRO A 904 -50.94 37.78 -7.95
C PRO A 904 -51.80 36.57 -8.37
N GLY A 905 -53.04 36.85 -8.85
CA GLY A 905 -53.91 35.80 -9.37
C GLY A 905 -53.40 35.12 -10.63
N GLU A 906 -52.77 35.88 -11.54
CA GLU A 906 -52.19 35.36 -12.76
C GLU A 906 -50.97 34.50 -12.45
N PHE A 907 -50.18 34.87 -11.44
CA PHE A 907 -49.03 34.09 -10.96
C PHE A 907 -49.47 32.74 -10.38
N LEU A 908 -50.51 32.71 -9.58
CA LEU A 908 -51.09 31.46 -9.07
C LEU A 908 -51.68 30.60 -10.19
N ASP A 909 -52.38 31.18 -11.16
CA ASP A 909 -52.91 30.47 -12.31
C ASP A 909 -51.81 29.91 -13.23
N HIS A 910 -50.69 30.64 -13.33
CA HIS A 910 -49.51 30.17 -14.05
C HIS A 910 -48.91 28.93 -13.34
N ALA A 911 -48.76 28.96 -12.03
CA ALA A 911 -48.30 27.82 -11.24
C ALA A 911 -49.22 26.61 -11.37
N TYR A 912 -50.57 26.85 -11.26
CA TYR A 912 -51.57 25.81 -11.39
C TYR A 912 -51.52 25.11 -12.77
N ARG A 913 -51.49 25.86 -13.86
CA ARG A 913 -51.44 25.32 -15.23
C ARG A 913 -50.19 24.52 -15.49
N ASN A 914 -49.06 25.05 -15.06
CA ASN A 914 -47.77 24.34 -15.23
C ASN A 914 -47.70 23.04 -14.42
N PHE A 915 -48.16 23.06 -13.18
CA PHE A 915 -48.25 21.87 -12.35
C PHE A 915 -49.26 20.87 -12.92
N LYS A 916 -50.46 21.29 -13.28
CA LYS A 916 -51.48 20.42 -13.87
C LYS A 916 -50.93 19.67 -15.10
N LYS A 917 -50.25 20.40 -16.00
CA LYS A 917 -49.62 19.77 -17.17
C LYS A 917 -48.58 18.72 -16.78
N ALA A 918 -47.75 19.03 -15.79
CA ALA A 918 -46.74 18.07 -15.31
C ALA A 918 -47.39 16.83 -14.64
N ALA A 919 -48.42 17.03 -13.82
CA ALA A 919 -49.17 15.95 -13.19
C ALA A 919 -49.85 15.04 -14.21
N GLU A 920 -50.52 15.62 -15.21
CA GLU A 920 -51.18 14.88 -16.30
C GLU A 920 -50.19 14.14 -17.19
N SER A 921 -48.95 14.62 -17.36
CA SER A 921 -47.91 13.90 -18.11
C SER A 921 -47.33 12.72 -17.33
N TRP A 922 -46.81 12.95 -16.12
CA TRP A 922 -45.97 11.98 -15.42
C TRP A 922 -46.59 11.35 -14.20
N LEU A 923 -47.52 11.96 -13.48
CA LEU A 923 -48.07 11.42 -12.24
C LEU A 923 -49.34 10.63 -12.47
N THR A 924 -50.28 11.17 -13.22
CA THR A 924 -51.54 10.51 -13.59
C THR A 924 -51.56 9.99 -15.04
N GLY A 925 -50.67 10.48 -15.88
CA GLY A 925 -50.52 10.03 -17.27
C GLY A 925 -49.47 8.95 -17.44
N ASN A 926 -49.03 8.70 -18.71
CA ASN A 926 -48.13 7.62 -19.07
C ASN A 926 -46.79 8.06 -19.70
N GLU A 927 -46.48 9.37 -19.65
CA GLU A 927 -45.22 9.85 -20.21
C GLU A 927 -44.02 9.20 -19.50
N PRO A 928 -42.95 8.83 -20.26
CA PRO A 928 -41.77 8.30 -19.67
C PRO A 928 -41.01 9.35 -18.89
N PHE A 929 -40.32 8.91 -17.85
CA PHE A 929 -39.44 9.78 -17.04
C PHE A 929 -38.08 9.97 -17.74
N THR A 930 -38.04 10.77 -18.77
CA THR A 930 -36.89 10.99 -19.63
C THR A 930 -35.77 11.77 -18.91
N ALA A 931 -34.54 11.28 -19.00
CA ALA A 931 -33.37 11.93 -18.44
C ALA A 931 -33.09 13.29 -19.09
N LYS A 932 -32.77 14.31 -18.29
CA LYS A 932 -32.42 15.67 -18.76
C LYS A 932 -33.36 16.16 -19.86
N LEU A 933 -34.68 16.12 -19.61
CA LEU A 933 -35.68 16.52 -20.59
C LEU A 933 -35.51 17.98 -21.01
N ASN A 934 -35.23 18.84 -20.03
CA ASN A 934 -34.94 20.25 -20.22
C ASN A 934 -33.56 20.61 -19.66
N PRO A 935 -32.43 20.32 -20.39
CA PRO A 935 -31.07 20.46 -19.88
C PRO A 935 -30.73 21.85 -19.34
N ALA A 936 -31.32 22.91 -19.92
CA ALA A 936 -31.11 24.30 -19.46
C ALA A 936 -31.56 24.56 -18.01
N TYR A 937 -32.50 23.77 -17.49
CA TYR A 937 -33.06 23.84 -16.14
C TYR A 937 -32.68 22.62 -15.27
N ALA A 938 -31.93 21.65 -15.84
CA ALA A 938 -31.47 20.43 -15.17
C ALA A 938 -29.95 20.48 -14.92
N PRO A 939 -29.47 21.14 -13.85
CA PRO A 939 -28.06 21.21 -13.56
C PRO A 939 -27.47 19.80 -13.34
N TYR A 940 -26.13 19.71 -13.39
CA TYR A 940 -25.43 18.48 -12.97
C TYR A 940 -25.84 18.11 -11.54
N GLY A 941 -26.05 16.82 -11.30
CA GLY A 941 -26.59 16.34 -10.04
C GLY A 941 -26.23 14.89 -9.73
N ASP A 942 -26.68 14.43 -8.57
CA ASP A 942 -26.34 13.13 -7.97
C ASP A 942 -26.66 11.91 -8.87
N TYR A 943 -27.58 12.06 -9.83
CA TYR A 943 -28.04 10.96 -10.70
C TYR A 943 -27.38 10.92 -12.09
N ASP A 944 -26.44 11.84 -12.38
CA ASP A 944 -25.83 11.94 -13.69
C ASP A 944 -25.02 10.68 -14.07
N GLN A 945 -24.34 10.08 -13.11
CA GLN A 945 -23.65 8.80 -13.32
C GLN A 945 -24.63 7.63 -13.45
N LEU A 946 -25.74 7.64 -12.67
CA LEU A 946 -26.77 6.61 -12.76
C LEU A 946 -27.44 6.58 -14.15
N MET A 947 -27.67 7.76 -14.74
CA MET A 947 -28.21 7.87 -16.09
C MET A 947 -27.15 7.71 -17.19
N ARG A 948 -25.87 7.52 -16.84
CA ARG A 948 -24.72 7.39 -17.76
C ARG A 948 -24.63 8.58 -18.74
N LEU A 949 -24.76 9.79 -18.17
CA LEU A 949 -24.88 11.05 -18.92
C LEU A 949 -23.82 11.22 -20.00
N GLU A 950 -22.56 10.93 -19.72
CA GLU A 950 -21.42 11.10 -20.63
C GLU A 950 -21.48 10.23 -21.89
N GLU A 951 -22.27 9.17 -21.88
CA GLU A 951 -22.36 8.24 -23.01
C GLU A 951 -23.33 8.69 -24.11
N TRP A 952 -24.34 9.47 -23.79
CA TRP A 952 -25.37 9.90 -24.73
C TRP A 952 -25.52 11.43 -24.83
N TYR A 953 -25.20 12.21 -23.77
CA TYR A 953 -25.37 13.66 -23.78
C TYR A 953 -24.41 14.32 -24.77
N GLY A 954 -24.94 15.19 -25.64
CA GLY A 954 -24.17 15.87 -26.67
C GLY A 954 -23.78 15.01 -27.87
N ARG A 955 -24.32 13.79 -27.99
CA ARG A 955 -24.13 12.90 -29.15
C ARG A 955 -25.40 12.73 -29.99
N GLU A 956 -26.50 13.42 -29.62
CA GLU A 956 -27.77 13.41 -30.39
C GLU A 956 -27.68 14.35 -31.60
#